data_c28b233673ed62f2935510d359d65c95
#
_entry.id   c28b233673ed62f2935510d359d65c95
#
_cell.length_a   1.000
_cell.length_b   1.000
_cell.length_c   1.000
_cell.angle_alpha   90.00
_cell.angle_beta   90.00
_cell.angle_gamma   90.00
#
_symmetry.space_group_name_H-M   'P 1'
#
loop_
_entity.id
_entity.type
_entity.pdbx_description
1 polymer ?
#
loop_
_entity_poly.entity_id
_entity_poly.type
_entity_poly.pdbx_seq_one_letter_code
_entity_poly.pdbx_strand_id
1 'polypeptide(L)'
;MKTFCGRANPTTGALDWVEESEEYDYHQEIARSCYADMLHDKDRNEKYYQGIRAAVSRVKARGERVVVLDIGTGTGLLSMMAVTAGADYCYAIEVFKPMAQAATCIVERNGFSDKIKVINKHSTEVTVGPDGDMQERANILVTELFDTELIGEGALPSYEHAHMHLVQADCEAVPHRATVYAQLVESDMLWKWSQLQPIEVDGNKLLPPPAVVKCAGAPSVCDIQLSQVPPESFTPLGPICTMFRVDFSKPVSSAAQSYTAQFKAQTSGRAQVVLSWWDIDMDPDGNIVCTMAPSWNYSDPHTYPWRDHWMQSVYFLPAEENVSEGEELNLIVSHDDYSLWYSLTHSEQNDVKVAPFRPCCTCQAHLVWTRPRFGELNDEQRTESYVNALRSILKPDSVCLSVSDGSLLPIFAHLLGSKKVFSLESSGMAKQVIEQVLHTNSLKHGVQLLGIRPEQLSLADLEGNQISVLMGEPYFSTSLLPWHSLFFWYCRTAVAQLLHPSATILPRAATLYIIAVEFQDLWRIRAACGTCEGFDVSPMDEMIQRSLDYRESLEAEPHPLWEYPCRALTKPRPVLTFDFTQCVPEQPVNSDGTVAFTGRGHCHGVALWMEYQLTEDITVSMGLTKPVREEGACEWNPHRKQGVFFFRSVRETSGDGREDLSYNLTFDPHTGDIKMNFSVTEP
;
A
#
# COMPACT_ATOMS: atom_id res chain seq x y z
N MET A 1 2.00 -6.60 28.47
CA MET A 1 2.05 -7.80 27.61
C MET A 1 3.36 -7.72 26.85
N LYS A 2 4.00 -8.87 26.56
CA LYS A 2 5.20 -8.90 25.72
C LYS A 2 4.75 -9.20 24.30
N THR A 3 5.32 -8.51 23.33
CA THR A 3 5.03 -8.71 21.90
C THR A 3 6.30 -9.06 21.16
N PHE A 4 6.19 -9.72 20.01
CA PHE A 4 7.31 -10.07 19.16
C PHE A 4 7.20 -9.31 17.85
N CYS A 5 8.23 -8.53 17.53
CA CYS A 5 8.31 -7.77 16.29
C CYS A 5 9.31 -8.40 15.33
N GLY A 6 8.91 -8.59 14.08
CA GLY A 6 9.80 -9.01 13.00
C GLY A 6 10.51 -7.79 12.42
N ARG A 7 11.86 -7.77 12.51
CA ARG A 7 12.71 -6.73 11.91
C ARG A 7 13.40 -7.28 10.69
N ALA A 8 13.24 -6.61 9.56
CA ALA A 8 13.98 -6.98 8.35
C ALA A 8 15.49 -6.81 8.59
N ASN A 9 16.27 -7.86 8.34
CA ASN A 9 17.72 -7.80 8.42
C ASN A 9 18.31 -7.78 7.01
N PRO A 10 18.83 -6.63 6.53
CA PRO A 10 19.37 -6.51 5.18
C PRO A 10 20.61 -7.37 4.92
N THR A 11 21.29 -7.82 5.97
CA THR A 11 22.49 -8.66 5.84
C THR A 11 22.19 -10.14 5.68
N THR A 12 21.01 -10.58 6.11
CA THR A 12 20.59 -12.00 6.07
C THR A 12 19.40 -12.25 5.15
N GLY A 13 18.69 -11.20 4.73
CA GLY A 13 17.46 -11.30 3.95
C GLY A 13 16.29 -11.93 4.71
N ALA A 14 16.40 -12.06 6.03
CA ALA A 14 15.40 -12.67 6.90
C ALA A 14 14.79 -11.65 7.86
N LEU A 15 13.78 -12.07 8.60
CA LEU A 15 13.23 -11.31 9.73
C LEU A 15 13.88 -11.79 11.02
N ASP A 16 14.46 -10.87 11.76
CA ASP A 16 14.88 -11.08 13.14
C ASP A 16 13.69 -10.84 14.07
N TRP A 17 13.35 -11.82 14.89
CA TRP A 17 12.25 -11.72 15.86
C TRP A 17 12.78 -11.22 17.19
N VAL A 18 12.32 -10.05 17.62
CA VAL A 18 12.74 -9.40 18.85
C VAL A 18 11.54 -9.24 19.76
N GLU A 19 11.75 -9.56 21.05
CA GLU A 19 10.75 -9.33 22.09
C GLU A 19 10.74 -7.85 22.48
N GLU A 20 9.58 -7.21 22.41
CA GLU A 20 9.37 -5.80 22.69
C GLU A 20 8.26 -5.57 23.71
N SER A 21 8.20 -4.38 24.25
CA SER A 21 7.13 -3.94 25.14
C SER A 21 5.86 -3.55 24.37
N GLU A 22 4.72 -3.55 25.04
CA GLU A 22 3.46 -3.02 24.49
C GLU A 22 3.60 -1.53 24.09
N GLU A 23 4.40 -0.76 24.82
CA GLU A 23 4.66 0.65 24.52
C GLU A 23 5.40 0.83 23.18
N TYR A 24 6.37 -0.05 22.89
CA TYR A 24 7.05 -0.08 21.59
C TYR A 24 6.05 -0.30 20.46
N ASP A 25 5.18 -1.28 20.61
CA ASP A 25 4.16 -1.65 19.62
C ASP A 25 3.21 -0.47 19.34
N TYR A 26 2.73 0.20 20.40
CA TYR A 26 1.91 1.41 20.26
C TYR A 26 2.61 2.52 19.49
N HIS A 27 3.89 2.79 19.77
CA HIS A 27 4.65 3.80 19.03
C HIS A 27 4.84 3.45 17.57
N GLN A 28 5.10 2.16 17.25
CA GLN A 28 5.23 1.73 15.85
C GLN A 28 3.90 1.86 15.11
N GLU A 29 2.79 1.52 15.73
CA GLU A 29 1.46 1.64 15.13
C GLU A 29 1.12 3.11 14.84
N ILE A 30 1.29 4.00 15.80
CA ILE A 30 1.06 5.43 15.64
C ILE A 30 1.98 6.03 14.57
N ALA A 31 3.26 5.69 14.57
CA ALA A 31 4.23 6.21 13.60
C ALA A 31 3.94 5.77 12.15
N ARG A 32 3.31 4.60 11.96
CA ARG A 32 2.93 4.08 10.66
C ARG A 32 1.54 4.51 10.21
N SER A 33 0.72 5.00 11.14
CA SER A 33 -0.63 5.45 10.84
C SER A 33 -0.62 6.75 10.02
N CYS A 34 -1.73 6.99 9.33
CA CYS A 34 -1.98 8.24 8.61
C CYS A 34 -3.00 9.11 9.35
N TYR A 35 -3.00 9.12 10.68
CA TYR A 35 -3.97 9.90 11.48
C TYR A 35 -3.96 11.39 11.13
N ALA A 36 -2.79 11.96 10.83
CA ALA A 36 -2.69 13.36 10.42
C ALA A 36 -3.43 13.65 9.11
N ASP A 37 -3.46 12.70 8.18
CA ASP A 37 -4.17 12.86 6.91
C ASP A 37 -5.68 13.04 7.11
N MET A 38 -6.28 12.27 8.03
CA MET A 38 -7.70 12.44 8.35
C MET A 38 -8.02 13.82 8.91
N LEU A 39 -7.15 14.36 9.77
CA LEU A 39 -7.33 15.71 10.33
C LEU A 39 -7.13 16.80 9.28
N HIS A 40 -6.32 16.57 8.26
CA HIS A 40 -6.12 17.48 7.13
C HIS A 40 -7.22 17.37 6.05
N ASP A 41 -8.07 16.35 6.11
CA ASP A 41 -9.17 16.16 5.16
C ASP A 41 -10.34 17.11 5.47
N LYS A 42 -10.26 18.32 4.92
CA LYS A 42 -11.27 19.37 5.14
C LYS A 42 -12.65 18.99 4.63
N ASP A 43 -12.73 18.35 3.46
CA ASP A 43 -14.00 17.92 2.88
C ASP A 43 -14.72 16.93 3.79
N ARG A 44 -14.01 15.91 4.27
CA ARG A 44 -14.52 14.95 5.25
C ARG A 44 -15.02 15.65 6.53
N ASN A 45 -14.17 16.48 7.11
CA ASN A 45 -14.46 17.14 8.39
C ASN A 45 -15.65 18.08 8.28
N GLU A 46 -15.73 18.90 7.24
CA GLU A 46 -16.87 19.80 6.98
C GLU A 46 -18.17 19.03 6.76
N LYS A 47 -18.14 17.94 5.98
CA LYS A 47 -19.33 17.12 5.71
C LYS A 47 -19.85 16.45 6.98
N TYR A 48 -18.97 15.86 7.79
CA TYR A 48 -19.36 15.33 9.09
C TYR A 48 -19.97 16.40 9.99
N TYR A 49 -19.35 17.58 10.07
CA TYR A 49 -19.85 18.66 10.91
C TYR A 49 -21.24 19.13 10.47
N GLN A 50 -21.46 19.31 9.18
CA GLN A 50 -22.77 19.67 8.62
C GLN A 50 -23.80 18.59 8.95
N GLY A 51 -23.48 17.33 8.76
CA GLY A 51 -24.36 16.19 9.05
C GLY A 51 -24.71 16.08 10.55
N ILE A 52 -23.74 16.27 11.43
CA ILE A 52 -23.95 16.27 12.88
C ILE A 52 -24.84 17.44 13.31
N ARG A 53 -24.63 18.64 12.81
CA ARG A 53 -25.51 19.80 13.08
C ARG A 53 -26.94 19.54 12.65
N ALA A 54 -27.14 18.98 11.47
CA ALA A 54 -28.46 18.65 10.95
C ALA A 54 -29.17 17.61 11.83
N ALA A 55 -28.45 16.54 12.24
CA ALA A 55 -29.01 15.50 13.11
C ALA A 55 -29.36 16.04 14.50
N VAL A 56 -28.48 16.82 15.11
CA VAL A 56 -28.77 17.49 16.40
C VAL A 56 -30.00 18.40 16.30
N SER A 57 -30.11 19.17 15.22
CA SER A 57 -31.26 20.05 14.98
C SER A 57 -32.58 19.27 14.86
N ARG A 58 -32.58 18.12 14.17
CA ARG A 58 -33.76 17.26 14.04
C ARG A 58 -34.19 16.68 15.37
N VAL A 59 -33.28 16.19 16.19
CA VAL A 59 -33.57 15.64 17.51
C VAL A 59 -34.13 16.74 18.42
N LYS A 60 -33.53 17.92 18.45
CA LYS A 60 -34.03 19.08 19.23
C LYS A 60 -35.39 19.53 18.78
N ALA A 61 -35.70 19.53 17.49
CA ALA A 61 -36.99 19.91 16.96
C ALA A 61 -38.13 18.97 17.46
N ARG A 62 -37.80 17.75 17.84
CA ARG A 62 -38.71 16.80 18.49
C ARG A 62 -38.91 17.05 20.01
N GLY A 63 -38.14 17.99 20.57
CA GLY A 63 -38.14 18.27 22.00
C GLY A 63 -37.42 17.23 22.87
N GLU A 64 -36.56 16.43 22.26
CA GLU A 64 -35.80 15.38 22.93
C GLU A 64 -34.47 15.88 23.46
N ARG A 65 -33.98 15.25 24.53
CA ARG A 65 -32.59 15.38 24.98
C ARG A 65 -31.70 14.74 23.94
N VAL A 66 -30.57 15.41 23.57
CA VAL A 66 -29.66 14.94 22.55
C VAL A 66 -28.51 14.19 23.20
N VAL A 67 -28.49 12.87 23.02
CA VAL A 67 -27.44 11.97 23.50
C VAL A 67 -26.75 11.33 22.30
N VAL A 68 -25.46 11.59 22.15
CA VAL A 68 -24.64 11.12 21.03
C VAL A 68 -23.77 9.95 21.46
N LEU A 69 -23.68 8.94 20.61
CA LEU A 69 -22.69 7.88 20.68
C LEU A 69 -21.77 8.03 19.49
N ASP A 70 -20.48 8.22 19.74
CA ASP A 70 -19.41 8.29 18.74
C ASP A 70 -18.55 7.02 18.87
N ILE A 71 -18.67 6.11 17.91
CA ILE A 71 -17.89 4.86 17.86
C ILE A 71 -16.67 5.06 16.99
N GLY A 72 -15.47 4.78 17.54
CA GLY A 72 -14.21 5.06 16.90
C GLY A 72 -13.89 6.56 16.94
N THR A 73 -14.02 7.17 18.13
CA THR A 73 -13.90 8.62 18.29
C THR A 73 -12.52 9.19 17.89
N GLY A 74 -11.46 8.37 17.89
CA GLY A 74 -10.10 8.79 17.55
C GLY A 74 -9.63 9.94 18.41
N THR A 75 -9.55 11.13 17.84
CA THR A 75 -9.15 12.36 18.54
C THR A 75 -10.28 12.99 19.36
N GLY A 76 -11.49 12.50 19.27
CA GLY A 76 -12.69 13.12 19.86
C GLY A 76 -13.28 14.25 19.01
N LEU A 77 -12.80 14.44 17.79
CA LEU A 77 -13.21 15.55 16.90
C LEU A 77 -14.73 15.55 16.66
N LEU A 78 -15.29 14.41 16.25
CA LEU A 78 -16.73 14.30 15.94
C LEU A 78 -17.58 14.48 17.20
N SER A 79 -17.13 13.99 18.34
CA SER A 79 -17.77 14.22 19.64
C SER A 79 -17.80 15.70 20.02
N MET A 80 -16.70 16.43 19.84
CA MET A 80 -16.64 17.87 20.07
C MET A 80 -17.52 18.67 19.10
N MET A 81 -17.58 18.27 17.85
CA MET A 81 -18.53 18.82 16.87
C MET A 81 -19.98 18.65 17.33
N ALA A 82 -20.33 17.47 17.84
CA ALA A 82 -21.68 17.17 18.32
C ALA A 82 -22.08 18.06 19.50
N VAL A 83 -21.21 18.22 20.50
CA VAL A 83 -21.47 19.07 21.66
C VAL A 83 -21.54 20.53 21.25
N THR A 84 -20.67 21.00 20.36
CA THR A 84 -20.71 22.38 19.83
C THR A 84 -21.99 22.64 19.03
N ALA A 85 -22.51 21.63 18.31
CA ALA A 85 -23.79 21.71 17.62
C ALA A 85 -24.99 21.72 18.57
N GLY A 86 -24.80 21.41 19.84
CA GLY A 86 -25.80 21.49 20.87
C GLY A 86 -26.25 20.15 21.48
N ALA A 87 -25.46 19.09 21.32
CA ALA A 87 -25.71 17.84 22.04
C ALA A 87 -25.61 18.06 23.55
N ASP A 88 -26.51 17.41 24.29
CA ASP A 88 -26.53 17.51 25.75
C ASP A 88 -25.45 16.65 26.40
N TYR A 89 -25.18 15.48 25.81
CA TYR A 89 -24.12 14.57 26.26
C TYR A 89 -23.60 13.70 25.11
N CYS A 90 -22.33 13.29 25.17
CA CYS A 90 -21.71 12.43 24.19
C CYS A 90 -20.88 11.32 24.86
N TYR A 91 -21.09 10.08 24.43
CA TYR A 91 -20.25 8.94 24.75
C TYR A 91 -19.31 8.68 23.58
N ALA A 92 -18.02 8.77 23.85
CA ALA A 92 -16.96 8.64 22.85
C ALA A 92 -16.18 7.34 23.07
N ILE A 93 -16.32 6.38 22.19
CA ILE A 93 -15.73 5.05 22.32
C ILE A 93 -14.46 4.96 21.47
N GLU A 94 -13.37 4.47 22.07
CA GLU A 94 -12.09 4.24 21.40
C GLU A 94 -11.40 3.01 22.00
N VAL A 95 -11.17 2.00 21.16
CA VAL A 95 -10.54 0.74 21.58
C VAL A 95 -9.03 0.87 21.77
N PHE A 96 -8.36 1.65 20.91
CA PHE A 96 -6.91 1.81 20.94
C PHE A 96 -6.52 2.76 22.07
N LYS A 97 -5.88 2.21 23.09
CA LYS A 97 -5.57 2.92 24.33
C LYS A 97 -4.82 4.24 24.14
N PRO A 98 -3.76 4.36 23.33
CA PRO A 98 -3.08 5.63 23.10
C PRO A 98 -4.01 6.69 22.50
N MET A 99 -4.89 6.30 21.58
CA MET A 99 -5.87 7.22 20.99
C MET A 99 -6.93 7.65 22.00
N ALA A 100 -7.41 6.75 22.85
CA ALA A 100 -8.34 7.09 23.92
C ALA A 100 -7.73 8.10 24.91
N GLN A 101 -6.45 7.96 25.21
CA GLN A 101 -5.70 8.92 26.03
C GLN A 101 -5.57 10.27 25.32
N ALA A 102 -5.22 10.29 24.06
CA ALA A 102 -5.15 11.51 23.24
C ALA A 102 -6.52 12.21 23.18
N ALA A 103 -7.59 11.45 22.91
CA ALA A 103 -8.97 11.98 22.91
C ALA A 103 -9.33 12.63 24.24
N THR A 104 -9.00 12.00 25.36
CA THR A 104 -9.25 12.55 26.70
C THR A 104 -8.51 13.88 26.90
N CYS A 105 -7.24 13.97 26.51
CA CYS A 105 -6.46 15.21 26.58
C CYS A 105 -7.04 16.32 25.67
N ILE A 106 -7.44 15.96 24.46
CA ILE A 106 -8.01 16.92 23.50
C ILE A 106 -9.37 17.44 23.97
N VAL A 107 -10.24 16.56 24.44
CA VAL A 107 -11.54 16.93 25.03
C VAL A 107 -11.38 17.87 26.22
N GLU A 108 -10.45 17.57 27.11
CA GLU A 108 -10.13 18.42 28.27
C GLU A 108 -9.58 19.78 27.84
N ARG A 109 -8.63 19.81 26.92
CA ARG A 109 -8.01 21.07 26.41
C ARG A 109 -9.02 22.01 25.76
N ASN A 110 -10.04 21.46 25.11
CA ASN A 110 -11.13 22.22 24.50
C ASN A 110 -12.30 22.52 25.46
N GLY A 111 -12.24 22.11 26.73
CA GLY A 111 -13.22 22.43 27.75
C GLY A 111 -14.52 21.64 27.68
N PHE A 112 -14.50 20.39 27.17
CA PHE A 112 -15.68 19.55 26.99
C PHE A 112 -15.79 18.36 27.96
N SER A 113 -14.93 18.29 28.99
CA SER A 113 -14.87 17.13 29.91
C SER A 113 -16.18 16.87 30.67
N ASP A 114 -17.02 17.89 30.83
CA ASP A 114 -18.33 17.78 31.49
C ASP A 114 -19.42 17.20 30.59
N LYS A 115 -19.23 17.17 29.27
CA LYS A 115 -20.21 16.75 28.26
C LYS A 115 -19.78 15.57 27.41
N ILE A 116 -18.51 15.20 27.43
CA ILE A 116 -17.96 14.09 26.66
C ILE A 116 -17.29 13.10 27.60
N LYS A 117 -17.77 11.85 27.60
CA LYS A 117 -17.17 10.73 28.31
C LYS A 117 -16.43 9.83 27.33
N VAL A 118 -15.10 9.77 27.42
CA VAL A 118 -14.28 8.85 26.65
C VAL A 118 -14.27 7.48 27.33
N ILE A 119 -14.60 6.43 26.56
CA ILE A 119 -14.68 5.05 27.03
C ILE A 119 -13.64 4.22 26.25
N ASN A 120 -12.60 3.76 26.94
CA ASN A 120 -11.56 2.93 26.32
C ASN A 120 -11.95 1.45 26.35
N LYS A 121 -12.84 1.07 25.46
CA LYS A 121 -13.33 -0.30 25.23
C LYS A 121 -13.63 -0.50 23.75
N HIS A 122 -13.73 -1.74 23.32
CA HIS A 122 -14.39 -2.06 22.06
C HIS A 122 -15.90 -1.82 22.23
N SER A 123 -16.59 -1.33 21.19
CA SER A 123 -18.01 -0.96 21.29
C SER A 123 -18.90 -2.13 21.70
N THR A 124 -18.52 -3.36 21.34
CA THR A 124 -19.24 -4.59 21.72
C THR A 124 -19.12 -4.95 23.20
N GLU A 125 -18.23 -4.33 23.93
CA GLU A 125 -18.02 -4.53 25.38
C GLU A 125 -18.68 -3.44 26.22
N VAL A 126 -19.25 -2.41 25.59
CA VAL A 126 -19.90 -1.28 26.25
C VAL A 126 -21.27 -1.69 26.74
N THR A 127 -21.56 -1.36 27.99
CA THR A 127 -22.84 -1.67 28.67
C THR A 127 -23.68 -0.43 28.86
N VAL A 128 -25.00 -0.58 28.83
CA VAL A 128 -25.97 0.49 29.03
C VAL A 128 -26.85 0.18 30.26
N GLY A 129 -26.97 1.13 31.14
CA GLY A 129 -27.79 1.02 32.35
C GLY A 129 -27.25 1.91 33.49
N PRO A 130 -27.89 1.93 34.67
CA PRO A 130 -27.49 2.77 35.79
C PRO A 130 -26.05 2.57 36.25
N ASP A 131 -25.59 1.33 36.20
CA ASP A 131 -24.21 0.93 36.53
C ASP A 131 -23.36 0.64 35.31
N GLY A 132 -23.85 0.95 34.11
CA GLY A 132 -23.16 0.70 32.84
C GLY A 132 -22.16 1.80 32.47
N ASP A 133 -21.44 1.53 31.40
CA ASP A 133 -20.53 2.52 30.77
C ASP A 133 -21.32 3.74 30.27
N MET A 134 -22.50 3.51 29.69
CA MET A 134 -23.48 4.50 29.32
C MET A 134 -24.71 4.40 30.25
N GLN A 135 -25.24 5.54 30.69
CA GLN A 135 -26.44 5.55 31.57
C GLN A 135 -27.75 5.40 30.81
N GLU A 136 -27.74 5.69 29.51
CA GLU A 136 -28.89 5.66 28.62
C GLU A 136 -28.47 5.34 27.19
N ARG A 137 -29.44 4.83 26.40
CA ARG A 137 -29.20 4.64 24.95
C ARG A 137 -29.15 5.99 24.24
N ALA A 138 -28.22 6.10 23.29
CA ALA A 138 -28.09 7.30 22.45
C ALA A 138 -29.19 7.40 21.40
N ASN A 139 -29.55 8.61 21.00
CA ASN A 139 -30.50 8.90 19.92
C ASN A 139 -29.83 9.51 18.69
N ILE A 140 -28.51 9.71 18.73
CA ILE A 140 -27.68 9.99 17.55
C ILE A 140 -26.48 9.06 17.59
N LEU A 141 -26.28 8.32 16.50
CA LEU A 141 -25.12 7.46 16.28
C LEU A 141 -24.19 8.13 15.27
N VAL A 142 -23.00 8.51 15.72
CA VAL A 142 -21.94 9.05 14.89
C VAL A 142 -20.84 8.00 14.79
N THR A 143 -20.37 7.71 13.60
CA THR A 143 -19.29 6.76 13.40
C THR A 143 -18.34 7.23 12.31
N GLU A 144 -17.08 6.83 12.44
CA GLU A 144 -16.13 6.78 11.37
C GLU A 144 -15.31 5.49 11.55
N LEU A 145 -15.78 4.42 10.90
CA LEU A 145 -15.29 3.05 10.97
C LEU A 145 -15.08 2.47 9.56
N PHE A 146 -14.68 3.30 8.62
CA PHE A 146 -14.64 2.96 7.21
C PHE A 146 -13.21 2.92 6.69
N ASP A 147 -12.96 1.96 5.84
CA ASP A 147 -11.72 1.83 5.07
C ASP A 147 -11.99 1.90 3.57
N THR A 148 -10.99 1.56 2.76
CA THR A 148 -11.11 1.54 1.30
C THR A 148 -12.22 0.64 0.78
N GLU A 149 -12.53 -0.48 1.48
CA GLU A 149 -13.66 -1.36 1.16
C GLU A 149 -14.96 -0.96 1.87
N LEU A 150 -15.01 0.16 2.55
CA LEU A 150 -16.09 0.61 3.43
C LEU A 150 -16.21 -0.21 4.73
N ILE A 151 -16.17 -1.53 4.65
CA ILE A 151 -16.51 -2.46 5.75
C ILE A 151 -15.31 -3.18 6.36
N GLY A 152 -14.09 -2.94 5.84
CA GLY A 152 -12.90 -3.73 6.22
C GLY A 152 -12.42 -3.55 7.67
N GLU A 153 -12.82 -2.49 8.34
CA GLU A 153 -12.54 -2.24 9.76
C GLU A 153 -13.63 -2.74 10.71
N GLY A 154 -14.58 -3.54 10.23
CA GLY A 154 -15.64 -4.12 11.05
C GLY A 154 -16.83 -3.19 11.26
N ALA A 155 -17.14 -2.33 10.30
CA ALA A 155 -18.30 -1.44 10.38
C ALA A 155 -19.61 -2.20 10.58
N LEU A 156 -19.89 -3.23 9.79
CA LEU A 156 -21.16 -3.96 9.87
C LEU A 156 -21.40 -4.61 11.23
N PRO A 157 -20.48 -5.38 11.82
CA PRO A 157 -20.66 -5.91 13.18
C PRO A 157 -20.82 -4.82 14.24
N SER A 158 -20.12 -3.70 14.10
CA SER A 158 -20.21 -2.58 15.05
C SER A 158 -21.59 -1.91 15.02
N TYR A 159 -22.12 -1.67 13.81
CA TYR A 159 -23.48 -1.14 13.65
C TYR A 159 -24.56 -2.12 14.13
N GLU A 160 -24.40 -3.40 13.79
CA GLU A 160 -25.33 -4.45 14.25
C GLU A 160 -25.43 -4.46 15.77
N HIS A 161 -24.29 -4.49 16.46
CA HIS A 161 -24.25 -4.45 17.93
C HIS A 161 -24.80 -3.14 18.49
N ALA A 162 -24.47 -1.99 17.91
CA ALA A 162 -24.92 -0.68 18.37
C ALA A 162 -26.44 -0.57 18.32
N HIS A 163 -27.08 -1.01 17.24
CA HIS A 163 -28.54 -1.02 17.10
C HIS A 163 -29.22 -1.96 18.08
N MET A 164 -28.62 -3.09 18.39
CA MET A 164 -29.17 -4.03 19.39
C MET A 164 -29.06 -3.50 20.81
N HIS A 165 -27.97 -2.85 21.19
CA HIS A 165 -27.61 -2.64 22.59
C HIS A 165 -27.36 -1.20 23.01
N LEU A 166 -26.96 -0.29 22.11
CA LEU A 166 -26.39 1.00 22.49
C LEU A 166 -27.24 2.21 22.09
N VAL A 167 -28.07 2.08 21.06
CA VAL A 167 -28.89 3.18 20.53
C VAL A 167 -30.38 2.90 20.62
N GLN A 168 -31.16 3.96 20.53
CA GLN A 168 -32.63 3.87 20.45
C GLN A 168 -33.07 3.38 19.06
N ALA A 169 -34.27 2.82 18.97
CA ALA A 169 -34.78 2.21 17.73
C ALA A 169 -34.92 3.20 16.56
N ASP A 170 -35.16 4.45 16.86
CA ASP A 170 -35.39 5.55 15.92
C ASP A 170 -34.26 6.58 15.94
N CYS A 171 -33.04 6.13 16.22
CA CYS A 171 -31.89 7.02 16.28
C CYS A 171 -31.56 7.65 14.90
N GLU A 172 -31.07 8.89 14.95
CA GLU A 172 -30.39 9.51 13.81
C GLU A 172 -29.00 8.88 13.64
N ALA A 173 -28.48 8.81 12.42
CA ALA A 173 -27.13 8.34 12.14
C ALA A 173 -26.37 9.33 11.26
N VAL A 174 -25.08 9.51 11.56
CA VAL A 174 -24.14 10.31 10.77
C VAL A 174 -22.84 9.50 10.62
N PRO A 175 -22.50 9.01 9.42
CA PRO A 175 -23.31 9.12 8.19
C PRO A 175 -24.65 8.39 8.30
N HIS A 176 -25.62 8.85 7.50
CA HIS A 176 -26.96 8.26 7.45
C HIS A 176 -26.96 6.96 6.64
N ARG A 177 -26.25 6.95 5.50
CA ARG A 177 -26.10 5.78 4.65
C ARG A 177 -24.80 5.78 3.89
N ALA A 178 -24.40 4.61 3.40
CA ALA A 178 -23.35 4.45 2.43
C ALA A 178 -23.85 3.81 1.14
N THR A 179 -23.22 4.13 0.03
CA THR A 179 -23.48 3.56 -1.28
C THR A 179 -22.18 3.08 -1.89
N VAL A 180 -22.13 1.82 -2.33
CA VAL A 180 -20.98 1.23 -3.01
C VAL A 180 -21.21 1.24 -4.51
N TYR A 181 -20.24 1.76 -5.25
CA TYR A 181 -20.21 1.83 -6.71
C TYR A 181 -19.15 0.92 -7.29
N ALA A 182 -19.39 0.45 -8.50
CA ALA A 182 -18.42 -0.33 -9.25
C ALA A 182 -18.55 -0.09 -10.75
N GLN A 183 -17.45 -0.24 -11.47
CA GLN A 183 -17.38 -0.16 -12.92
C GLN A 183 -16.50 -1.28 -13.48
N LEU A 184 -17.06 -2.05 -14.41
CA LEU A 184 -16.31 -3.08 -15.13
C LEU A 184 -15.47 -2.45 -16.23
N VAL A 185 -14.16 -2.77 -16.25
CA VAL A 185 -13.21 -2.22 -17.22
C VAL A 185 -12.31 -3.30 -17.82
N GLU A 186 -11.80 -3.01 -19.01
CA GLU A 186 -10.62 -3.67 -19.59
C GLU A 186 -9.40 -2.80 -19.27
N SER A 187 -8.35 -3.39 -18.72
CA SER A 187 -7.07 -2.73 -18.48
C SER A 187 -5.92 -3.72 -18.48
N ASP A 188 -5.12 -3.70 -19.51
CA ASP A 188 -3.92 -4.54 -19.56
C ASP A 188 -2.90 -4.13 -18.49
N MET A 189 -2.82 -2.84 -18.17
CA MET A 189 -1.94 -2.33 -17.11
C MET A 189 -2.29 -2.95 -15.75
N LEU A 190 -3.56 -2.87 -15.34
CA LEU A 190 -4.01 -3.40 -14.06
C LEU A 190 -4.06 -4.93 -14.07
N TRP A 191 -4.44 -5.54 -15.19
CA TRP A 191 -4.52 -7.00 -15.31
C TRP A 191 -3.16 -7.68 -15.12
N LYS A 192 -2.06 -7.02 -15.48
CA LYS A 192 -0.69 -7.49 -15.19
C LYS A 192 -0.40 -7.66 -13.69
N TRP A 193 -1.18 -7.03 -12.82
CA TRP A 193 -1.05 -7.18 -11.36
C TRP A 193 -1.87 -8.34 -10.80
N SER A 194 -2.69 -8.99 -11.61
CA SER A 194 -3.58 -10.06 -11.17
C SER A 194 -2.84 -11.37 -10.93
N GLN A 195 -2.00 -11.79 -11.86
CA GLN A 195 -1.30 -13.06 -11.87
C GLN A 195 -0.18 -13.07 -12.90
N LEU A 196 0.66 -14.13 -12.86
CA LEU A 196 1.69 -14.35 -13.85
C LEU A 196 1.04 -14.63 -15.23
N GLN A 197 1.48 -13.88 -16.23
CA GLN A 197 1.06 -14.02 -17.63
C GLN A 197 2.13 -14.73 -18.45
N PRO A 198 1.83 -15.19 -19.68
CA PRO A 198 2.83 -15.70 -20.60
C PRO A 198 3.92 -14.68 -20.87
N ILE A 199 5.19 -15.10 -20.78
CA ILE A 199 6.38 -14.24 -20.96
C ILE A 199 7.18 -14.74 -22.18
N GLU A 200 7.49 -13.83 -23.10
CA GLU A 200 8.33 -14.12 -24.25
C GLU A 200 9.82 -13.97 -23.87
N VAL A 201 10.59 -15.04 -24.10
CA VAL A 201 12.04 -15.05 -23.83
C VAL A 201 12.74 -15.66 -25.05
N ASP A 202 13.43 -14.85 -25.83
CA ASP A 202 14.23 -15.29 -26.98
C ASP A 202 13.48 -16.25 -27.94
N GLY A 203 12.25 -15.89 -28.27
CA GLY A 203 11.37 -16.70 -29.13
C GLY A 203 10.71 -17.90 -28.42
N ASN A 204 11.00 -18.12 -27.15
CA ASN A 204 10.31 -19.09 -26.31
C ASN A 204 9.19 -18.43 -25.51
N LYS A 205 8.08 -19.12 -25.37
CA LYS A 205 6.95 -18.64 -24.58
C LYS A 205 6.91 -19.40 -23.24
N LEU A 206 7.23 -18.70 -22.15
CA LEU A 206 7.13 -19.22 -20.79
C LEU A 206 5.68 -19.08 -20.33
N LEU A 207 5.00 -20.19 -20.06
CA LEU A 207 3.60 -20.23 -19.65
C LEU A 207 3.46 -20.25 -18.14
N PRO A 208 2.48 -19.52 -17.58
CA PRO A 208 2.17 -19.61 -16.16
C PRO A 208 1.55 -20.99 -15.83
N PRO A 209 1.75 -21.48 -14.59
CA PRO A 209 1.14 -22.73 -14.15
C PRO A 209 -0.39 -22.67 -14.23
N PRO A 210 -1.08 -23.77 -14.65
CA PRO A 210 -2.55 -23.81 -14.67
C PRO A 210 -3.18 -23.51 -13.30
N ALA A 211 -2.54 -23.90 -12.21
CA ALA A 211 -2.99 -23.60 -10.86
C ALA A 211 -2.99 -22.09 -10.57
N VAL A 212 -2.03 -21.34 -11.12
CA VAL A 212 -1.98 -19.86 -11.00
C VAL A 212 -3.08 -19.22 -11.83
N VAL A 213 -3.25 -19.65 -13.08
CA VAL A 213 -4.28 -19.12 -13.99
C VAL A 213 -5.70 -19.31 -13.46
N LYS A 214 -5.96 -20.46 -12.81
CA LYS A 214 -7.27 -20.81 -12.24
C LYS A 214 -7.49 -20.32 -10.81
N CYS A 215 -6.48 -19.71 -10.19
CA CYS A 215 -6.58 -19.24 -8.81
C CYS A 215 -7.51 -18.04 -8.70
N ALA A 216 -8.36 -18.03 -7.69
CA ALA A 216 -9.23 -16.89 -7.37
C ALA A 216 -8.45 -15.62 -6.93
N GLY A 217 -7.17 -15.76 -6.68
CA GLY A 217 -6.27 -14.68 -6.32
C GLY A 217 -6.13 -14.44 -4.82
N ALA A 218 -5.38 -13.40 -4.47
CA ALA A 218 -5.21 -13.00 -3.09
C ALA A 218 -6.52 -12.38 -2.57
N PRO A 219 -6.91 -12.70 -1.33
CA PRO A 219 -8.14 -12.19 -0.74
C PRO A 219 -8.03 -10.73 -0.27
N SER A 220 -6.82 -10.19 -0.19
CA SER A 220 -6.60 -8.82 0.25
C SER A 220 -7.08 -7.81 -0.81
N VAL A 221 -7.69 -6.73 -0.34
CA VAL A 221 -8.05 -5.60 -1.19
C VAL A 221 -6.79 -5.03 -1.88
N CYS A 222 -6.95 -4.59 -3.11
CA CYS A 222 -5.94 -3.79 -3.82
C CYS A 222 -6.41 -2.34 -3.81
N ASP A 223 -5.95 -1.60 -2.83
CA ASP A 223 -6.22 -0.17 -2.67
C ASP A 223 -5.15 0.66 -3.36
N ILE A 224 -5.58 1.59 -4.17
CA ILE A 224 -4.71 2.52 -4.90
C ILE A 224 -5.36 3.89 -5.04
N GLN A 225 -4.53 4.90 -5.26
CA GLN A 225 -4.98 6.22 -5.73
C GLN A 225 -5.41 6.09 -7.20
N LEU A 226 -6.65 5.69 -7.41
CA LEU A 226 -7.16 5.39 -8.75
C LEU A 226 -7.08 6.58 -9.70
N SER A 227 -7.12 7.80 -9.17
CA SER A 227 -6.91 9.04 -9.91
C SER A 227 -5.52 9.18 -10.54
N GLN A 228 -4.54 8.37 -10.10
CA GLN A 228 -3.19 8.34 -10.65
C GLN A 228 -3.02 7.28 -11.76
N VAL A 229 -4.02 6.43 -11.96
CA VAL A 229 -4.03 5.48 -13.09
C VAL A 229 -4.31 6.28 -14.37
N PRO A 230 -3.45 6.18 -15.40
CA PRO A 230 -3.65 6.93 -16.64
C PRO A 230 -5.00 6.58 -17.27
N PRO A 231 -5.84 7.56 -17.61
CA PRO A 231 -7.18 7.30 -18.19
C PRO A 231 -7.14 6.46 -19.48
N GLU A 232 -6.06 6.59 -20.25
CA GLU A 232 -5.84 5.81 -21.47
C GLU A 232 -5.46 4.34 -21.22
N SER A 233 -5.15 3.98 -19.97
CA SER A 233 -4.74 2.61 -19.61
C SER A 233 -5.90 1.67 -19.32
N PHE A 234 -7.13 2.16 -19.34
CA PHE A 234 -8.32 1.33 -19.15
C PHE A 234 -9.49 1.81 -20.02
N THR A 235 -10.34 0.87 -20.38
CA THR A 235 -11.55 1.11 -21.17
C THR A 235 -12.76 0.64 -20.38
N PRO A 236 -13.72 1.50 -20.04
CA PRO A 236 -14.98 1.10 -19.44
C PRO A 236 -15.77 0.19 -20.38
N LEU A 237 -16.21 -0.96 -19.86
CA LEU A 237 -17.07 -1.90 -20.59
C LEU A 237 -18.56 -1.69 -20.28
N GLY A 238 -18.85 -0.99 -19.21
CA GLY A 238 -20.20 -0.68 -18.78
C GLY A 238 -20.28 0.62 -17.99
N PRO A 239 -21.50 0.99 -17.53
CA PRO A 239 -21.71 2.18 -16.71
C PRO A 239 -21.16 1.98 -15.31
N ILE A 240 -21.05 3.08 -14.56
CA ILE A 240 -20.88 3.02 -13.13
C ILE A 240 -22.16 2.50 -12.50
N CYS A 241 -22.08 1.33 -11.85
CA CYS A 241 -23.22 0.67 -11.24
C CYS A 241 -23.29 1.00 -9.75
N THR A 242 -24.49 1.29 -9.25
CA THR A 242 -24.78 1.23 -7.82
C THR A 242 -24.92 -0.23 -7.43
N MET A 243 -24.01 -0.72 -6.56
CA MET A 243 -23.98 -2.12 -6.19
C MET A 243 -24.92 -2.42 -5.01
N PHE A 244 -24.77 -1.68 -3.91
CA PHE A 244 -25.68 -1.77 -2.77
C PHE A 244 -25.60 -0.52 -1.89
N ARG A 245 -26.57 -0.41 -0.99
CA ARG A 245 -26.64 0.67 -0.01
C ARG A 245 -26.83 0.08 1.39
N VAL A 246 -26.26 0.75 2.39
CA VAL A 246 -26.49 0.45 3.81
C VAL A 246 -27.07 1.67 4.47
N ASP A 247 -28.25 1.53 5.08
CA ASP A 247 -28.90 2.59 5.89
C ASP A 247 -28.45 2.41 7.35
N PHE A 248 -27.60 3.29 7.83
CA PHE A 248 -27.02 3.23 9.17
C PHE A 248 -27.98 3.73 10.27
N SER A 249 -29.09 4.34 9.91
CA SER A 249 -30.13 4.74 10.87
C SER A 249 -31.03 3.58 11.31
N LYS A 250 -30.88 2.41 10.70
CA LYS A 250 -31.67 1.21 10.92
C LYS A 250 -30.79 0.04 11.32
N PRO A 251 -31.37 -1.04 11.89
CA PRO A 251 -30.62 -2.26 12.15
C PRO A 251 -29.87 -2.75 10.91
N VAL A 252 -28.58 -2.99 11.06
CA VAL A 252 -27.67 -3.48 10.02
C VAL A 252 -27.36 -4.94 10.30
N SER A 253 -27.30 -5.77 9.26
CA SER A 253 -26.86 -7.16 9.35
C SER A 253 -25.39 -7.29 8.92
N SER A 254 -24.61 -7.99 9.73
CA SER A 254 -23.24 -8.39 9.38
C SER A 254 -23.15 -9.71 8.59
N ALA A 255 -24.29 -10.37 8.34
CA ALA A 255 -24.36 -11.62 7.59
C ALA A 255 -23.89 -11.43 6.14
N ALA A 256 -23.22 -12.46 5.63
CA ALA A 256 -22.79 -12.48 4.22
C ALA A 256 -23.98 -12.32 3.27
N GLN A 257 -23.85 -11.44 2.30
CA GLN A 257 -24.86 -11.12 1.30
C GLN A 257 -24.26 -10.90 -0.07
N SER A 258 -25.10 -10.99 -1.10
CA SER A 258 -24.73 -10.69 -2.49
C SER A 258 -25.78 -9.79 -3.14
N TYR A 259 -25.32 -8.90 -4.00
CA TYR A 259 -26.15 -7.97 -4.74
C TYR A 259 -25.76 -8.01 -6.22
N THR A 260 -26.71 -7.88 -7.10
CA THR A 260 -26.50 -7.93 -8.55
C THR A 260 -26.90 -6.62 -9.21
N ALA A 261 -26.01 -6.09 -10.03
CA ALA A 261 -26.29 -4.97 -10.93
C ALA A 261 -26.34 -5.53 -12.38
N GLN A 262 -27.47 -5.37 -13.03
CA GLN A 262 -27.67 -5.77 -14.44
C GLN A 262 -27.46 -4.56 -15.34
N PHE A 263 -26.69 -4.75 -16.42
CA PHE A 263 -26.46 -3.69 -17.41
C PHE A 263 -26.13 -4.29 -18.79
N LYS A 264 -26.23 -3.46 -19.82
CA LYS A 264 -25.74 -3.79 -21.17
C LYS A 264 -24.33 -3.27 -21.35
N ALA A 265 -23.46 -4.12 -21.87
CA ALA A 265 -22.09 -3.71 -22.22
C ALA A 265 -22.11 -2.56 -23.22
N GLN A 266 -21.37 -1.50 -22.93
CA GLN A 266 -21.28 -0.30 -23.75
C GLN A 266 -20.22 -0.41 -24.84
N THR A 267 -19.27 -1.32 -24.65
CA THR A 267 -18.12 -1.53 -25.53
C THR A 267 -17.74 -3.00 -25.50
N SER A 268 -17.35 -3.54 -26.66
CA SER A 268 -16.75 -4.87 -26.71
C SER A 268 -15.33 -4.85 -26.15
N GLY A 269 -14.94 -5.90 -25.45
CA GLY A 269 -13.60 -6.01 -24.85
C GLY A 269 -13.46 -7.22 -23.96
N ARG A 270 -12.42 -7.20 -23.14
CA ARG A 270 -12.13 -8.25 -22.17
C ARG A 270 -12.49 -7.75 -20.76
N ALA A 271 -13.44 -8.40 -20.13
CA ALA A 271 -13.77 -8.14 -18.73
C ALA A 271 -12.64 -8.67 -17.85
N GLN A 272 -11.92 -7.79 -17.20
CA GLN A 272 -10.71 -8.09 -16.43
C GLN A 272 -10.79 -7.58 -15.01
N VAL A 273 -11.21 -6.33 -14.83
CA VAL A 273 -11.04 -5.58 -13.60
C VAL A 273 -12.32 -4.84 -13.24
N VAL A 274 -12.61 -4.77 -11.96
CA VAL A 274 -13.69 -3.96 -11.39
C VAL A 274 -13.06 -2.84 -10.56
N LEU A 275 -13.33 -1.59 -10.92
CA LEU A 275 -12.98 -0.41 -10.15
C LEU A 275 -14.13 -0.11 -9.20
N SER A 276 -13.83 0.13 -7.91
CA SER A 276 -14.86 0.33 -6.89
C SER A 276 -14.50 1.47 -5.95
N TRP A 277 -15.53 2.17 -5.50
CA TRP A 277 -15.47 3.21 -4.46
C TRP A 277 -16.81 3.36 -3.80
N TRP A 278 -16.91 4.23 -2.81
CA TRP A 278 -18.15 4.44 -2.09
C TRP A 278 -18.38 5.92 -1.76
N ASP A 279 -19.63 6.22 -1.48
CA ASP A 279 -20.09 7.51 -0.96
C ASP A 279 -20.73 7.31 0.39
N ILE A 280 -20.67 8.31 1.25
CA ILE A 280 -21.45 8.41 2.47
C ILE A 280 -22.32 9.67 2.44
N ASP A 281 -23.63 9.49 2.66
CA ASP A 281 -24.57 10.58 2.86
C ASP A 281 -24.65 10.90 4.34
N MET A 282 -24.38 12.16 4.69
CA MET A 282 -24.41 12.60 6.10
C MET A 282 -25.81 12.92 6.59
N ASP A 283 -26.77 13.02 5.68
CA ASP A 283 -28.18 13.35 5.96
C ASP A 283 -29.15 12.42 5.23
N PRO A 284 -30.41 12.28 5.71
CA PRO A 284 -31.40 11.41 5.08
C PRO A 284 -31.75 11.76 3.64
N ASP A 285 -31.68 13.04 3.29
CA ASP A 285 -32.08 13.55 1.98
C ASP A 285 -30.96 13.45 0.93
N GLY A 286 -29.74 13.09 1.34
CA GLY A 286 -28.58 12.96 0.45
C GLY A 286 -28.04 14.29 -0.09
N ASN A 287 -28.24 15.38 0.66
CA ASN A 287 -27.74 16.70 0.29
C ASN A 287 -26.29 16.96 0.73
N ILE A 288 -25.82 16.21 1.74
CA ILE A 288 -24.47 16.33 2.29
C ILE A 288 -23.74 15.02 2.01
N VAL A 289 -22.99 14.99 0.90
CA VAL A 289 -22.34 13.76 0.41
C VAL A 289 -20.83 13.91 0.48
N CYS A 290 -20.17 12.92 1.09
CA CYS A 290 -18.74 12.74 1.02
C CYS A 290 -18.45 11.56 0.09
N THR A 291 -17.79 11.83 -1.06
CA THR A 291 -17.55 10.81 -2.09
C THR A 291 -16.10 10.42 -2.18
N MET A 292 -15.84 9.13 -2.37
CA MET A 292 -14.51 8.56 -2.65
C MET A 292 -14.31 8.30 -4.14
N ALA A 293 -15.13 8.91 -5.01
CA ALA A 293 -14.99 8.75 -6.44
C ALA A 293 -13.62 9.25 -6.94
N PRO A 294 -13.04 8.60 -7.96
CA PRO A 294 -11.81 9.07 -8.57
C PRO A 294 -12.00 10.39 -9.32
N SER A 295 -10.90 11.09 -9.60
CA SER A 295 -10.91 12.44 -10.18
C SER A 295 -11.71 12.56 -11.49
N TRP A 296 -11.69 11.54 -12.34
CA TRP A 296 -12.41 11.59 -13.61
C TRP A 296 -13.95 11.56 -13.45
N ASN A 297 -14.47 11.23 -12.27
CA ASN A 297 -15.90 11.27 -11.98
C ASN A 297 -16.37 12.65 -11.49
N TYR A 298 -15.46 13.61 -11.35
CA TYR A 298 -15.76 15.00 -11.03
C TYR A 298 -15.91 15.81 -12.31
N SER A 299 -16.78 16.83 -12.28
CA SER A 299 -16.92 17.79 -13.39
C SER A 299 -15.62 18.54 -13.69
N ASP A 300 -14.85 18.84 -12.66
CA ASP A 300 -13.48 19.33 -12.75
C ASP A 300 -12.55 18.36 -12.02
N PRO A 301 -11.74 17.59 -12.76
CA PRO A 301 -10.81 16.60 -12.15
C PRO A 301 -9.79 17.18 -11.18
N HIS A 302 -9.53 18.50 -11.24
CA HIS A 302 -8.58 19.16 -10.35
C HIS A 302 -9.17 19.49 -8.97
N THR A 303 -10.49 19.36 -8.80
CA THR A 303 -11.18 19.71 -7.55
C THR A 303 -11.45 18.50 -6.65
N TYR A 304 -11.06 17.28 -7.06
CA TYR A 304 -11.29 16.11 -6.22
C TYR A 304 -10.44 16.17 -4.94
N PRO A 305 -11.02 15.81 -3.77
CA PRO A 305 -10.27 15.75 -2.52
C PRO A 305 -9.33 14.54 -2.54
N TRP A 306 -8.04 14.77 -2.34
CA TRP A 306 -7.08 13.68 -2.16
C TRP A 306 -7.17 13.14 -0.72
N ARG A 307 -7.13 11.80 -0.58
CA ARG A 307 -7.15 11.10 0.70
C ARG A 307 -6.22 9.91 0.66
N ASP A 308 -5.39 9.74 1.69
CA ASP A 308 -4.58 8.54 1.85
C ASP A 308 -5.34 7.47 2.67
N HIS A 309 -6.14 7.90 3.63
CA HIS A 309 -6.94 7.01 4.48
C HIS A 309 -8.14 6.36 3.76
N TRP A 310 -8.65 6.95 2.69
CA TRP A 310 -9.76 6.44 1.87
C TRP A 310 -9.41 6.56 0.38
N MET A 311 -8.82 5.51 -0.15
CA MET A 311 -8.51 5.40 -1.58
C MET A 311 -9.67 4.72 -2.34
N GLN A 312 -9.40 4.20 -3.51
CA GLN A 312 -10.32 3.37 -4.28
C GLN A 312 -9.79 1.95 -4.31
N SER A 313 -10.66 1.01 -4.66
CA SER A 313 -10.34 -0.41 -4.73
C SER A 313 -10.32 -0.91 -6.15
N VAL A 314 -9.42 -1.84 -6.41
CA VAL A 314 -9.35 -2.61 -7.66
C VAL A 314 -9.58 -4.08 -7.35
N TYR A 315 -10.57 -4.68 -7.99
CA TYR A 315 -10.85 -6.10 -7.90
C TYR A 315 -10.56 -6.77 -9.23
N PHE A 316 -9.91 -7.90 -9.17
CA PHE A 316 -9.59 -8.69 -10.36
C PHE A 316 -10.60 -9.81 -10.50
N LEU A 317 -11.19 -9.94 -11.68
CA LEU A 317 -12.05 -11.10 -11.96
C LEU A 317 -11.21 -12.40 -11.93
N PRO A 318 -11.81 -13.53 -11.58
CA PRO A 318 -11.09 -14.81 -11.51
C PRO A 318 -10.49 -15.24 -12.84
N ALA A 319 -11.12 -14.86 -13.95
CA ALA A 319 -10.65 -15.10 -15.31
C ALA A 319 -11.05 -13.93 -16.22
N GLU A 320 -10.26 -13.72 -17.24
CA GLU A 320 -10.57 -12.79 -18.33
C GLU A 320 -11.68 -13.37 -19.20
N GLU A 321 -12.72 -12.60 -19.45
CA GLU A 321 -13.87 -13.02 -20.25
C GLU A 321 -14.14 -12.05 -21.41
N ASN A 322 -14.40 -12.56 -22.60
CA ASN A 322 -14.78 -11.72 -23.73
C ASN A 322 -16.22 -11.22 -23.58
N VAL A 323 -16.42 -9.97 -23.82
CA VAL A 323 -17.71 -9.28 -23.75
C VAL A 323 -17.96 -8.56 -25.06
N SER A 324 -19.19 -8.66 -25.58
CA SER A 324 -19.63 -7.95 -26.77
C SER A 324 -20.49 -6.75 -26.44
N GLU A 325 -20.36 -5.68 -27.23
CA GLU A 325 -21.23 -4.50 -27.10
C GLU A 325 -22.70 -4.89 -27.18
N GLY A 326 -23.54 -4.38 -26.29
CA GLY A 326 -24.96 -4.70 -26.19
C GLY A 326 -25.29 -5.98 -25.44
N GLU A 327 -24.30 -6.79 -25.07
CA GLU A 327 -24.52 -8.00 -24.28
C GLU A 327 -25.04 -7.65 -22.87
N GLU A 328 -26.01 -8.43 -22.39
CA GLU A 328 -26.55 -8.30 -21.04
C GLU A 328 -25.64 -9.01 -20.02
N LEU A 329 -25.16 -8.27 -19.05
CA LEU A 329 -24.24 -8.71 -18.01
C LEU A 329 -24.81 -8.51 -16.63
N ASN A 330 -24.46 -9.39 -15.70
CA ASN A 330 -24.72 -9.25 -14.28
C ASN A 330 -23.38 -9.11 -13.55
N LEU A 331 -23.12 -7.92 -12.98
CA LEU A 331 -22.02 -7.71 -12.06
C LEU A 331 -22.53 -7.99 -10.64
N ILE A 332 -21.88 -8.89 -9.95
CA ILE A 332 -22.27 -9.34 -8.63
C ILE A 332 -21.21 -8.93 -7.63
N VAL A 333 -21.60 -8.21 -6.58
CA VAL A 333 -20.80 -7.96 -5.40
C VAL A 333 -21.27 -8.89 -4.27
N SER A 334 -20.33 -9.52 -3.61
CA SER A 334 -20.57 -10.29 -2.40
C SER A 334 -19.76 -9.71 -1.25
N HIS A 335 -20.28 -9.79 -0.04
CA HIS A 335 -19.54 -9.42 1.16
C HIS A 335 -19.77 -10.41 2.30
N ASP A 336 -18.78 -10.52 3.14
CA ASP A 336 -18.90 -11.02 4.51
C ASP A 336 -18.92 -9.83 5.49
N ASP A 337 -18.53 -10.03 6.72
CA ASP A 337 -18.47 -8.99 7.75
C ASP A 337 -17.27 -8.02 7.58
N TYR A 338 -16.26 -8.34 6.74
CA TYR A 338 -15.02 -7.56 6.59
C TYR A 338 -14.55 -7.32 5.17
N SER A 339 -15.11 -8.00 4.15
CA SER A 339 -14.52 -7.97 2.81
C SER A 339 -15.57 -7.95 1.72
N LEU A 340 -15.20 -7.36 0.58
CA LEU A 340 -15.95 -7.40 -0.68
C LEU A 340 -15.23 -8.26 -1.71
N TRP A 341 -15.98 -8.90 -2.59
CA TRP A 341 -15.46 -9.51 -3.82
C TRP A 341 -16.48 -9.45 -4.95
N TYR A 342 -16.00 -9.52 -6.18
CA TYR A 342 -16.83 -9.38 -7.36
C TYR A 342 -16.77 -10.61 -8.25
N SER A 343 -17.89 -10.86 -8.94
CA SER A 343 -18.00 -11.85 -10.01
C SER A 343 -18.85 -11.29 -11.14
N LEU A 344 -18.67 -11.85 -12.34
CA LEU A 344 -19.41 -11.48 -13.54
C LEU A 344 -20.13 -12.72 -14.08
N THR A 345 -21.40 -12.54 -14.53
CA THR A 345 -22.14 -13.59 -15.22
C THR A 345 -22.85 -13.04 -16.44
N HIS A 346 -23.06 -13.90 -17.43
CA HIS A 346 -23.84 -13.59 -18.62
C HIS A 346 -25.32 -13.89 -18.37
N SER A 347 -26.21 -13.08 -18.89
CA SER A 347 -27.65 -13.12 -18.56
C SER A 347 -28.34 -14.45 -18.89
N GLU A 348 -27.75 -15.22 -19.82
CA GLU A 348 -28.27 -16.53 -20.23
C GLU A 348 -27.93 -17.67 -19.24
N GLN A 349 -27.08 -17.40 -18.26
CA GLN A 349 -26.65 -18.37 -17.25
C GLN A 349 -27.46 -18.22 -15.97
N ASN A 350 -28.65 -18.84 -15.93
CA ASN A 350 -29.58 -18.75 -14.80
C ASN A 350 -29.15 -19.45 -13.49
N ASP A 351 -27.98 -20.08 -13.44
CA ASP A 351 -27.55 -20.93 -12.32
C ASP A 351 -26.13 -20.64 -11.82
N VAL A 352 -25.69 -19.38 -11.78
CA VAL A 352 -24.41 -19.10 -11.15
C VAL A 352 -24.57 -19.05 -9.64
N LYS A 353 -24.11 -20.10 -8.99
CA LYS A 353 -23.87 -20.10 -7.56
C LYS A 353 -22.80 -19.07 -7.29
N VAL A 354 -23.19 -17.89 -6.81
CA VAL A 354 -22.26 -16.93 -6.22
C VAL A 354 -21.44 -17.69 -5.19
N ALA A 355 -20.12 -17.56 -5.25
CA ALA A 355 -19.26 -18.23 -4.28
C ALA A 355 -19.65 -17.78 -2.88
N PRO A 356 -20.17 -18.65 -2.00
CA PRO A 356 -20.65 -18.25 -0.68
C PRO A 356 -19.51 -17.82 0.25
N PHE A 357 -18.28 -18.10 -0.14
CA PHE A 357 -17.09 -17.84 0.66
C PHE A 357 -16.16 -16.89 -0.07
N ARG A 358 -15.48 -16.07 0.71
CA ARG A 358 -14.42 -15.17 0.25
C ARG A 358 -13.37 -15.96 -0.55
N PRO A 359 -12.98 -15.52 -1.75
CA PRO A 359 -11.91 -16.14 -2.52
C PRO A 359 -10.60 -16.17 -1.72
N CYS A 360 -9.86 -17.26 -1.85
CA CYS A 360 -8.52 -17.37 -1.26
C CYS A 360 -7.54 -17.98 -2.24
N CYS A 361 -6.27 -17.66 -2.06
CA CYS A 361 -5.20 -18.19 -2.88
C CYS A 361 -4.98 -19.68 -2.59
N THR A 362 -5.09 -20.50 -3.65
CA THR A 362 -4.81 -21.94 -3.62
C THR A 362 -3.53 -22.33 -4.36
N CYS A 363 -2.98 -21.41 -5.17
CA CYS A 363 -1.81 -21.66 -6.01
C CYS A 363 -0.47 -21.33 -5.32
N GLN A 364 -0.50 -20.70 -4.16
CA GLN A 364 0.65 -20.16 -3.40
C GLN A 364 1.37 -18.97 -4.07
N ALA A 365 1.24 -18.77 -5.37
CA ALA A 365 1.93 -17.67 -6.07
C ALA A 365 1.56 -16.30 -5.52
N HIS A 366 0.28 -16.07 -5.17
CA HIS A 366 -0.18 -14.81 -4.58
C HIS A 366 0.28 -14.59 -3.11
N LEU A 367 0.92 -15.59 -2.50
CA LEU A 367 1.58 -15.47 -1.21
C LEU A 367 3.08 -15.20 -1.36
N VAL A 368 3.67 -15.62 -2.47
CA VAL A 368 5.10 -15.39 -2.81
C VAL A 368 5.30 -14.04 -3.47
N TRP A 369 4.42 -13.67 -4.40
CA TRP A 369 4.49 -12.44 -5.17
C TRP A 369 3.34 -11.50 -4.80
N THR A 370 3.69 -10.27 -4.47
CA THR A 370 2.72 -9.19 -4.28
C THR A 370 2.17 -8.72 -5.64
N ARG A 371 1.09 -7.97 -5.66
CA ARG A 371 0.52 -7.43 -6.90
C ARG A 371 1.50 -6.57 -7.70
N PRO A 372 2.24 -5.62 -7.10
CA PRO A 372 3.29 -4.90 -7.83
C PRO A 372 4.37 -5.84 -8.39
N ARG A 373 4.71 -6.92 -7.67
CA ARG A 373 5.69 -7.91 -8.16
C ARG A 373 5.16 -8.68 -9.39
N PHE A 374 3.90 -9.04 -9.44
CA PHE A 374 3.30 -9.58 -10.65
C PHE A 374 3.41 -8.61 -11.83
N GLY A 375 3.11 -7.31 -11.59
CA GLY A 375 3.29 -6.27 -12.59
C GLY A 375 4.72 -6.17 -13.10
N GLU A 376 5.71 -6.27 -12.21
CA GLU A 376 7.13 -6.27 -12.54
C GLU A 376 7.53 -7.51 -13.36
N LEU A 377 7.09 -8.71 -12.96
CA LEU A 377 7.35 -9.95 -13.69
C LEU A 377 6.72 -9.97 -15.09
N ASN A 378 5.57 -9.34 -15.26
CA ASN A 378 4.84 -9.24 -16.51
C ASN A 378 5.26 -8.02 -17.36
N ASP A 379 6.19 -7.20 -16.88
CA ASP A 379 6.70 -6.04 -17.62
C ASP A 379 7.66 -6.50 -18.74
N GLU A 380 7.22 -6.36 -19.98
CA GLU A 380 7.96 -6.79 -21.16
C GLU A 380 9.28 -6.05 -21.33
N GLN A 381 9.29 -4.74 -21.08
CA GLN A 381 10.48 -3.90 -21.20
C GLN A 381 11.55 -4.27 -20.16
N ARG A 382 11.14 -4.55 -18.94
CA ARG A 382 12.04 -5.06 -17.90
C ARG A 382 12.60 -6.43 -18.26
N THR A 383 11.74 -7.34 -18.70
CA THR A 383 12.15 -8.69 -19.16
C THR A 383 13.17 -8.58 -20.27
N GLU A 384 12.93 -7.74 -21.28
CA GLU A 384 13.86 -7.50 -22.38
C GLU A 384 15.23 -7.00 -21.89
N SER A 385 15.26 -6.07 -20.93
CA SER A 385 16.51 -5.58 -20.34
C SER A 385 17.33 -6.70 -19.71
N TYR A 386 16.70 -7.57 -18.92
CA TYR A 386 17.38 -8.72 -18.31
C TYR A 386 17.80 -9.76 -19.32
N VAL A 387 16.96 -10.08 -20.30
CA VAL A 387 17.31 -11.03 -21.39
C VAL A 387 18.48 -10.51 -22.21
N ASN A 388 18.50 -9.23 -22.57
CA ASN A 388 19.61 -8.63 -23.31
C ASN A 388 20.89 -8.62 -22.51
N ALA A 389 20.82 -8.32 -21.20
CA ALA A 389 21.97 -8.39 -20.31
C ALA A 389 22.52 -9.82 -20.21
N LEU A 390 21.66 -10.81 -19.98
CA LEU A 390 22.04 -12.22 -19.92
C LEU A 390 22.65 -12.69 -21.25
N ARG A 391 22.04 -12.35 -22.37
CA ARG A 391 22.54 -12.72 -23.70
C ARG A 391 23.94 -12.18 -23.94
N SER A 392 24.29 -11.01 -23.43
CA SER A 392 25.63 -10.41 -23.61
C SER A 392 26.71 -11.08 -22.76
N ILE A 393 26.36 -11.76 -21.66
CA ILE A 393 27.31 -12.34 -20.71
C ILE A 393 27.38 -13.88 -20.75
N LEU A 394 26.26 -14.55 -21.13
CA LEU A 394 26.19 -16.00 -21.15
C LEU A 394 27.00 -16.62 -22.29
N LYS A 395 27.67 -17.75 -22.00
CA LYS A 395 28.39 -18.61 -22.93
C LYS A 395 27.82 -20.03 -22.81
N PRO A 396 28.04 -20.89 -23.85
CA PRO A 396 27.58 -22.29 -23.82
C PRO A 396 28.10 -23.12 -22.63
N ASP A 397 29.25 -22.75 -22.07
CA ASP A 397 29.86 -23.39 -20.89
C ASP A 397 29.51 -22.72 -19.55
N SER A 398 28.68 -21.68 -19.55
CA SER A 398 28.34 -20.92 -18.33
C SER A 398 27.64 -21.80 -17.29
N VAL A 399 28.14 -21.68 -16.06
CA VAL A 399 27.52 -22.24 -14.85
C VAL A 399 26.96 -21.06 -14.04
N CYS A 400 25.65 -20.99 -13.96
CA CYS A 400 24.95 -19.88 -13.33
C CYS A 400 24.47 -20.22 -11.93
N LEU A 401 24.60 -19.28 -11.00
CA LEU A 401 23.93 -19.30 -9.71
C LEU A 401 23.04 -18.07 -9.61
N SER A 402 21.75 -18.27 -9.37
CA SER A 402 20.79 -17.20 -9.10
C SER A 402 20.52 -17.08 -7.60
N VAL A 403 20.48 -15.85 -7.11
CA VAL A 403 20.21 -15.52 -5.71
C VAL A 403 19.12 -14.45 -5.66
N SER A 404 17.90 -14.83 -5.51
CA SER A 404 16.73 -13.95 -5.33
C SER A 404 15.49 -14.75 -4.94
N ASP A 405 14.53 -14.10 -4.31
CA ASP A 405 13.28 -14.74 -3.91
C ASP A 405 12.32 -14.87 -5.10
N GLY A 406 11.99 -16.10 -5.49
CA GLY A 406 11.00 -16.38 -6.53
C GLY A 406 11.32 -15.73 -7.87
N SER A 407 12.59 -15.69 -8.28
CA SER A 407 13.01 -15.09 -9.55
C SER A 407 12.81 -16.01 -10.74
N LEU A 408 12.48 -15.42 -11.88
CA LEU A 408 12.43 -16.12 -13.17
C LEU A 408 13.77 -16.04 -13.95
N LEU A 409 14.75 -15.29 -13.45
CA LEU A 409 16.09 -15.17 -14.09
C LEU A 409 16.77 -16.52 -14.33
N PRO A 410 16.73 -17.50 -13.39
CA PRO A 410 17.32 -18.81 -13.64
C PRO A 410 16.71 -19.49 -14.87
N ILE A 411 15.41 -19.36 -15.06
CA ILE A 411 14.71 -19.93 -16.21
C ILE A 411 15.13 -19.23 -17.50
N PHE A 412 15.28 -17.91 -17.48
CA PHE A 412 15.80 -17.15 -18.62
C PHE A 412 17.22 -17.58 -19.01
N ALA A 413 18.10 -17.75 -18.02
CA ALA A 413 19.47 -18.21 -18.25
C ALA A 413 19.50 -19.61 -18.90
N HIS A 414 18.63 -20.52 -18.47
CA HIS A 414 18.52 -21.85 -19.08
C HIS A 414 18.00 -21.76 -20.52
N LEU A 415 16.97 -20.98 -20.78
CA LEU A 415 16.41 -20.79 -22.13
C LEU A 415 17.41 -20.14 -23.09
N LEU A 416 18.33 -19.33 -22.58
CA LEU A 416 19.43 -18.70 -23.34
C LEU A 416 20.63 -19.62 -23.55
N GLY A 417 20.59 -20.87 -23.11
CA GLY A 417 21.58 -21.90 -23.45
C GLY A 417 22.73 -22.06 -22.46
N SER A 418 22.60 -21.67 -21.20
CA SER A 418 23.58 -21.94 -20.15
C SER A 418 23.78 -23.43 -19.95
N LYS A 419 25.03 -23.87 -19.67
CA LYS A 419 25.37 -25.26 -19.42
C LYS A 419 24.66 -25.84 -18.19
N LYS A 420 24.69 -25.09 -17.08
CA LYS A 420 24.04 -25.43 -15.81
C LYS A 420 23.50 -24.17 -15.13
N VAL A 421 22.35 -24.30 -14.50
CA VAL A 421 21.73 -23.23 -13.71
C VAL A 421 21.31 -23.76 -12.35
N PHE A 422 21.81 -23.12 -11.31
CA PHE A 422 21.41 -23.34 -9.92
C PHE A 422 20.67 -22.10 -9.43
N SER A 423 19.64 -22.29 -8.60
CA SER A 423 18.92 -21.20 -7.96
C SER A 423 18.78 -21.47 -6.46
N LEU A 424 19.22 -20.52 -5.64
CA LEU A 424 18.98 -20.55 -4.21
C LEU A 424 17.60 -20.00 -3.91
N GLU A 425 16.76 -20.84 -3.31
CA GLU A 425 15.40 -20.48 -2.86
C GLU A 425 15.29 -20.77 -1.36
N SER A 426 15.40 -19.74 -0.54
CA SER A 426 15.32 -19.86 0.92
C SER A 426 13.91 -20.14 1.42
N SER A 427 12.89 -19.69 0.68
CA SER A 427 11.48 -19.94 0.96
C SER A 427 11.02 -21.24 0.30
N GLY A 428 10.52 -22.18 1.10
CA GLY A 428 9.94 -23.42 0.57
C GLY A 428 8.73 -23.18 -0.33
N MET A 429 7.96 -22.14 -0.05
CA MET A 429 6.80 -21.75 -0.87
C MET A 429 7.23 -21.18 -2.22
N ALA A 430 8.22 -20.28 -2.25
CA ALA A 430 8.79 -19.76 -3.49
C ALA A 430 9.40 -20.88 -4.34
N LYS A 431 10.11 -21.82 -3.70
CA LYS A 431 10.65 -23.00 -4.38
C LYS A 431 9.56 -23.81 -5.07
N GLN A 432 8.44 -24.09 -4.39
CA GLN A 432 7.31 -24.83 -4.96
C GLN A 432 6.68 -24.11 -6.15
N VAL A 433 6.53 -22.78 -6.09
CA VAL A 433 5.98 -21.98 -7.19
C VAL A 433 6.89 -22.05 -8.41
N ILE A 434 8.20 -21.89 -8.23
CA ILE A 434 9.17 -22.00 -9.34
C ILE A 434 9.20 -23.41 -9.92
N GLU A 435 9.12 -24.46 -9.08
CA GLU A 435 9.00 -25.85 -9.52
C GLU A 435 7.78 -26.07 -10.42
N GLN A 436 6.63 -25.46 -10.09
CA GLN A 436 5.43 -25.52 -10.91
C GLN A 436 5.62 -24.83 -12.27
N VAL A 437 6.30 -23.67 -12.31
CA VAL A 437 6.63 -22.97 -13.56
C VAL A 437 7.54 -23.85 -14.44
N LEU A 438 8.58 -24.43 -13.88
CA LEU A 438 9.50 -25.34 -14.58
C LEU A 438 8.76 -26.58 -15.14
N HIS A 439 7.91 -27.19 -14.32
CA HIS A 439 7.15 -28.36 -14.73
C HIS A 439 6.19 -28.04 -15.87
N THR A 440 5.44 -26.93 -15.78
CA THR A 440 4.48 -26.50 -16.80
C THR A 440 5.14 -26.29 -18.16
N ASN A 441 6.38 -25.84 -18.16
CA ASN A 441 7.14 -25.54 -19.38
C ASN A 441 8.09 -26.67 -19.82
N SER A 442 7.99 -27.85 -19.22
CA SER A 442 8.86 -29.01 -19.50
C SER A 442 10.35 -28.74 -19.26
N LEU A 443 10.65 -27.85 -18.30
CA LEU A 443 12.01 -27.41 -17.92
C LEU A 443 12.49 -27.99 -16.60
N LYS A 444 11.88 -29.04 -16.09
CA LYS A 444 12.14 -29.62 -14.77
C LYS A 444 13.65 -29.90 -14.49
N HIS A 445 14.39 -30.23 -15.53
CA HIS A 445 15.83 -30.51 -15.41
C HIS A 445 16.73 -29.34 -15.85
N GLY A 446 16.14 -28.22 -16.23
CA GLY A 446 16.87 -27.06 -16.72
C GLY A 446 17.45 -26.19 -15.62
N VAL A 447 16.80 -26.16 -14.45
CA VAL A 447 17.20 -25.38 -13.30
C VAL A 447 17.18 -26.27 -12.05
N GLN A 448 18.28 -26.30 -11.31
CA GLN A 448 18.35 -27.00 -10.03
C GLN A 448 18.08 -26.02 -8.90
N LEU A 449 16.97 -26.23 -8.20
CA LEU A 449 16.56 -25.43 -7.06
C LEU A 449 17.18 -25.98 -5.77
N LEU A 450 17.90 -25.13 -5.04
CA LEU A 450 18.58 -25.48 -3.79
C LEU A 450 17.92 -24.71 -2.64
N GLY A 451 17.36 -25.45 -1.69
CA GLY A 451 16.72 -24.89 -0.48
C GLY A 451 17.73 -24.67 0.67
N ILE A 452 18.88 -24.10 0.36
CA ILE A 452 19.96 -23.84 1.32
C ILE A 452 20.33 -22.35 1.31
N ARG A 453 20.92 -21.91 2.42
CA ARG A 453 21.37 -20.52 2.54
C ARG A 453 22.69 -20.29 1.84
N PRO A 454 22.99 -19.08 1.35
CA PRO A 454 24.25 -18.80 0.65
C PRO A 454 25.51 -19.19 1.43
N GLU A 455 25.55 -18.94 2.73
CA GLU A 455 26.68 -19.25 3.59
C GLU A 455 26.88 -20.77 3.83
N GLN A 456 25.89 -21.58 3.52
CA GLN A 456 25.94 -23.05 3.65
C GLN A 456 26.25 -23.74 2.33
N LEU A 457 26.25 -23.01 1.22
CA LEU A 457 26.49 -23.56 -0.11
C LEU A 457 27.91 -24.07 -0.24
N SER A 458 28.05 -25.29 -0.75
CA SER A 458 29.34 -25.94 -0.98
C SER A 458 29.53 -26.31 -2.44
N LEU A 459 30.77 -26.63 -2.81
CA LEU A 459 31.09 -27.08 -4.16
C LEU A 459 30.39 -28.41 -4.51
N ALA A 460 30.13 -29.25 -3.50
CA ALA A 460 29.37 -30.47 -3.68
C ALA A 460 27.92 -30.24 -4.09
N ASP A 461 27.27 -29.21 -3.53
CA ASP A 461 25.90 -28.81 -3.92
C ASP A 461 25.83 -28.31 -5.37
N LEU A 462 26.95 -27.80 -5.88
CA LEU A 462 27.13 -27.35 -7.27
C LEU A 462 27.69 -28.46 -8.19
N GLU A 463 27.64 -29.70 -7.76
CA GLU A 463 28.14 -30.86 -8.50
C GLU A 463 29.64 -30.70 -8.91
N GLY A 464 30.44 -30.05 -8.10
CA GLY A 464 31.85 -29.78 -8.34
C GLY A 464 32.12 -28.64 -9.31
N ASN A 465 31.15 -27.87 -9.76
CA ASN A 465 31.33 -26.74 -10.68
C ASN A 465 31.60 -25.44 -9.93
N GLN A 466 32.55 -24.65 -10.44
CA GLN A 466 32.69 -23.25 -10.04
C GLN A 466 31.65 -22.39 -10.78
N ILE A 467 31.17 -21.34 -10.12
CA ILE A 467 30.20 -20.41 -10.68
C ILE A 467 30.90 -19.45 -11.64
N SER A 468 30.48 -19.43 -12.89
CA SER A 468 30.99 -18.48 -13.89
C SER A 468 30.08 -17.22 -14.03
N VAL A 469 28.78 -17.33 -13.63
CA VAL A 469 27.84 -16.20 -13.62
C VAL A 469 27.06 -16.26 -12.32
N LEU A 470 27.21 -15.24 -11.50
CA LEU A 470 26.35 -15.00 -10.34
C LEU A 470 25.33 -13.93 -10.72
N MET A 471 24.04 -14.25 -10.59
CA MET A 471 22.98 -13.34 -10.96
C MET A 471 21.90 -13.26 -9.89
N GLY A 472 21.20 -12.13 -9.87
CA GLY A 472 20.05 -11.92 -9.01
C GLY A 472 19.24 -10.73 -9.48
N GLU A 473 17.95 -10.78 -9.19
CA GLU A 473 17.14 -9.59 -9.22
C GLU A 473 17.29 -8.89 -7.87
N PRO A 474 17.28 -7.56 -7.83
CA PRO A 474 17.30 -6.81 -6.58
C PRO A 474 15.89 -6.84 -5.92
N TYR A 475 15.40 -8.03 -5.62
CA TYR A 475 14.11 -8.26 -4.98
C TYR A 475 14.26 -9.36 -3.92
N PHE A 476 13.85 -9.01 -2.69
CA PHE A 476 13.72 -9.94 -1.58
C PHE A 476 12.41 -9.62 -0.84
N SER A 477 11.67 -10.64 -0.48
CA SER A 477 10.32 -10.50 0.10
C SER A 477 10.28 -9.73 1.42
N THR A 478 11.38 -9.72 2.16
CA THR A 478 11.54 -9.00 3.42
C THR A 478 12.02 -7.55 3.27
N SER A 479 12.39 -7.13 2.05
CA SER A 479 12.87 -5.77 1.80
C SER A 479 11.75 -4.75 1.92
N LEU A 480 11.93 -3.76 2.79
CA LEU A 480 11.01 -2.64 2.98
C LEU A 480 11.50 -1.38 2.26
N LEU A 481 12.79 -1.05 2.44
CA LEU A 481 13.42 0.12 1.86
C LEU A 481 14.27 -0.28 0.63
N PRO A 482 14.51 0.64 -0.32
CA PRO A 482 15.23 0.34 -1.57
C PRO A 482 16.58 -0.34 -1.35
N TRP A 483 17.35 0.09 -0.35
CA TRP A 483 18.68 -0.46 -0.07
C TRP A 483 18.69 -1.79 0.68
N HIS A 484 17.53 -2.29 1.15
CA HIS A 484 17.46 -3.64 1.72
C HIS A 484 17.75 -4.72 0.69
N SER A 485 17.59 -4.44 -0.58
CA SER A 485 18.01 -5.34 -1.69
C SER A 485 19.52 -5.50 -1.83
N LEU A 486 20.33 -4.72 -1.11
CA LEU A 486 21.76 -4.97 -0.97
C LEU A 486 22.09 -6.34 -0.32
N PHE A 487 21.09 -7.06 0.19
CA PHE A 487 21.26 -8.46 0.58
C PHE A 487 21.90 -9.31 -0.53
N PHE A 488 21.68 -9.00 -1.78
CA PHE A 488 22.38 -9.61 -2.91
C PHE A 488 23.91 -9.51 -2.74
N TRP A 489 24.42 -8.39 -2.27
CA TRP A 489 25.84 -8.17 -2.03
C TRP A 489 26.40 -9.08 -0.93
N TYR A 490 25.63 -9.29 0.14
CA TYR A 490 25.96 -10.22 1.21
C TYR A 490 25.98 -11.67 0.71
N CYS A 491 25.02 -12.03 -0.15
CA CYS A 491 25.00 -13.35 -0.80
C CYS A 491 26.25 -13.53 -1.68
N ARG A 492 26.59 -12.56 -2.49
CA ARG A 492 27.81 -12.56 -3.33
C ARG A 492 29.06 -12.73 -2.48
N THR A 493 29.13 -12.09 -1.33
CA THR A 493 30.24 -12.20 -0.39
C THR A 493 30.32 -13.61 0.21
N ALA A 494 29.17 -14.16 0.61
CA ALA A 494 29.08 -15.51 1.18
C ALA A 494 29.54 -16.61 0.21
N VAL A 495 29.30 -16.47 -1.09
CA VAL A 495 29.67 -17.45 -2.12
C VAL A 495 30.97 -17.13 -2.84
N ALA A 496 31.74 -16.17 -2.38
CA ALA A 496 32.97 -15.70 -3.04
C ALA A 496 33.96 -16.82 -3.38
N GLN A 497 34.12 -17.79 -2.50
CA GLN A 497 35.02 -18.93 -2.68
C GLN A 497 34.56 -19.94 -3.75
N LEU A 498 33.30 -19.87 -4.16
CA LEU A 498 32.71 -20.75 -5.17
C LEU A 498 32.69 -20.11 -6.55
N LEU A 499 33.07 -18.85 -6.64
CA LEU A 499 33.18 -18.11 -7.91
C LEU A 499 34.45 -18.46 -8.67
N HIS A 500 34.29 -18.67 -9.97
CA HIS A 500 35.45 -18.71 -10.85
C HIS A 500 36.17 -17.34 -10.83
N PRO A 501 37.53 -17.28 -10.94
CA PRO A 501 38.26 -16.00 -10.92
C PRO A 501 37.78 -14.98 -11.96
N SER A 502 37.28 -15.45 -13.09
CA SER A 502 36.70 -14.60 -14.17
C SER A 502 35.16 -14.55 -14.15
N ALA A 503 34.56 -14.85 -13.03
CA ALA A 503 33.10 -14.86 -12.93
C ALA A 503 32.49 -13.47 -13.20
N THR A 504 31.35 -13.46 -13.90
CA THR A 504 30.57 -12.26 -14.15
C THR A 504 29.45 -12.15 -13.08
N ILE A 505 29.29 -10.96 -12.55
CA ILE A 505 28.24 -10.63 -11.55
C ILE A 505 27.17 -9.77 -12.22
N LEU A 506 25.91 -10.17 -12.12
CA LEU A 506 24.75 -9.44 -12.64
C LEU A 506 23.70 -9.29 -11.52
N PRO A 507 23.32 -8.07 -11.13
CA PRO A 507 23.88 -6.78 -11.56
C PRO A 507 25.33 -6.59 -11.08
N ARG A 508 26.10 -5.82 -11.82
CA ARG A 508 27.51 -5.55 -11.46
C ARG A 508 27.67 -4.49 -10.39
N ALA A 509 26.71 -3.57 -10.29
CA ALA A 509 26.71 -2.47 -9.33
C ALA A 509 25.32 -1.94 -9.08
N ALA A 510 25.15 -1.25 -7.97
CA ALA A 510 23.96 -0.47 -7.66
C ALA A 510 24.37 0.94 -7.24
N THR A 511 23.51 1.92 -7.50
CA THR A 511 23.69 3.31 -7.11
C THR A 511 22.45 3.83 -6.41
N LEU A 512 22.62 4.43 -5.24
CA LEU A 512 21.56 5.15 -4.53
C LEU A 512 21.52 6.58 -5.05
N TYR A 513 20.32 7.00 -5.47
CA TYR A 513 20.02 8.35 -5.91
C TYR A 513 19.14 9.08 -4.91
N ILE A 514 19.27 10.39 -4.88
CA ILE A 514 18.42 11.31 -4.10
C ILE A 514 17.87 12.42 -4.99
N ILE A 515 16.70 12.95 -4.60
CA ILE A 515 16.10 14.14 -5.19
C ILE A 515 15.23 14.85 -4.14
N ALA A 516 15.38 16.17 -4.00
CA ALA A 516 14.48 16.95 -3.15
C ALA A 516 13.14 17.14 -3.86
N VAL A 517 12.05 17.00 -3.13
CA VAL A 517 10.70 16.99 -3.69
C VAL A 517 9.72 17.86 -2.91
N GLU A 518 8.80 18.43 -3.67
CA GLU A 518 7.55 19.00 -3.20
C GLU A 518 6.42 18.02 -3.51
N PHE A 519 5.78 17.48 -2.48
CA PHE A 519 4.61 16.64 -2.64
C PHE A 519 3.36 17.50 -2.82
N GLN A 520 2.49 17.10 -3.73
CA GLN A 520 1.19 17.73 -3.85
C GLN A 520 0.34 17.48 -2.60
N ASP A 521 0.31 16.26 -2.10
CA ASP A 521 -0.57 15.83 -1.02
C ASP A 521 0.08 14.96 0.07
N LEU A 522 1.09 14.15 -0.27
CA LEU A 522 1.67 13.17 0.67
C LEU A 522 2.22 13.80 1.97
N TRP A 523 2.63 15.06 1.93
CA TRP A 523 3.10 15.79 3.11
C TRP A 523 2.09 15.77 4.27
N ARG A 524 0.79 15.62 3.98
CA ARG A 524 -0.29 15.63 4.97
C ARG A 524 -0.17 14.51 5.99
N ILE A 525 0.43 13.37 5.63
CA ILE A 525 0.57 12.25 6.56
C ILE A 525 1.53 12.51 7.71
N ARG A 526 2.39 13.53 7.57
CA ARG A 526 3.43 13.88 8.57
C ARG A 526 3.38 15.32 9.08
N ALA A 527 2.54 16.15 8.51
CA ALA A 527 2.41 17.53 8.93
C ALA A 527 1.54 17.67 10.18
N ALA A 528 1.98 18.49 11.13
CA ALA A 528 1.16 18.87 12.27
C ALA A 528 -0.11 19.62 11.82
N CYS A 529 -1.23 19.34 12.48
CA CYS A 529 -2.51 19.97 12.18
C CYS A 529 -2.76 21.22 13.05
N GLY A 530 -2.37 21.20 14.32
CA GLY A 530 -2.59 22.26 15.30
C GLY A 530 -4.06 22.40 15.67
N THR A 531 -4.85 22.95 14.77
CA THR A 531 -6.30 23.13 14.92
C THR A 531 -7.06 22.48 13.77
N CYS A 532 -8.19 21.85 14.09
CA CYS A 532 -9.10 21.23 13.12
C CYS A 532 -10.52 21.69 13.43
N GLU A 533 -11.20 22.31 12.46
CA GLU A 533 -12.57 22.85 12.60
C GLU A 533 -12.76 23.75 13.84
N GLY A 534 -11.73 24.49 14.21
CA GLY A 534 -11.70 25.38 15.37
C GLY A 534 -11.34 24.72 16.71
N PHE A 535 -11.09 23.41 16.73
CA PHE A 535 -10.66 22.67 17.92
C PHE A 535 -9.14 22.50 17.95
N ASP A 536 -8.54 22.63 19.13
CA ASP A 536 -7.12 22.37 19.36
C ASP A 536 -6.88 20.85 19.41
N VAL A 537 -6.22 20.32 18.40
CA VAL A 537 -5.85 18.90 18.28
C VAL A 537 -4.35 18.67 18.47
N SER A 538 -3.63 19.67 18.95
CA SER A 538 -2.17 19.60 19.14
C SER A 538 -1.68 18.43 20.02
N PRO A 539 -2.43 17.88 21.00
CA PRO A 539 -2.00 16.66 21.69
C PRO A 539 -1.83 15.46 20.75
N MET A 540 -2.58 15.41 19.65
CA MET A 540 -2.39 14.38 18.63
C MET A 540 -1.08 14.57 17.86
N ASP A 541 -0.77 15.81 17.48
CA ASP A 541 0.48 16.15 16.81
C ASP A 541 1.70 15.78 17.67
N GLU A 542 1.62 16.08 18.98
CA GLU A 542 2.66 15.73 19.97
C GLU A 542 2.83 14.21 20.09
N MET A 543 1.73 13.46 20.08
CA MET A 543 1.76 11.98 20.14
C MET A 543 2.39 11.38 18.89
N ILE A 544 2.01 11.87 17.71
CA ILE A 544 2.59 11.42 16.43
C ILE A 544 4.08 11.72 16.41
N GLN A 545 4.49 12.93 16.76
CA GLN A 545 5.92 13.33 16.77
C GLN A 545 6.74 12.47 17.72
N ARG A 546 6.23 12.21 18.93
CA ARG A 546 6.88 11.35 19.93
C ARG A 546 7.04 9.92 19.38
N SER A 547 6.03 9.40 18.69
CA SER A 547 6.08 8.06 18.11
C SER A 547 7.04 7.99 16.92
N LEU A 548 7.11 9.03 16.11
CA LEU A 548 8.11 9.14 15.03
C LEU A 548 9.54 9.20 15.58
N ASP A 549 9.77 9.88 16.69
CA ASP A 549 11.07 9.95 17.34
C ASP A 549 11.48 8.62 18.00
N TYR A 550 10.50 7.79 18.36
CA TYR A 550 10.72 6.49 19.01
C TYR A 550 10.92 5.34 18.03
N ARG A 551 10.46 5.45 16.80
CA ARG A 551 10.57 4.38 15.82
C ARG A 551 12.03 4.08 15.46
N GLU A 552 12.31 2.83 15.07
CA GLU A 552 13.66 2.37 14.78
C GLU A 552 14.24 2.93 13.48
N SER A 553 13.43 2.98 12.43
CA SER A 553 13.82 3.60 11.16
C SER A 553 13.45 5.07 11.20
N LEU A 554 14.33 5.88 11.78
CA LEU A 554 14.11 7.32 11.91
C LEU A 554 14.21 8.09 10.60
N GLU A 555 14.74 7.48 9.54
CA GLU A 555 15.38 8.24 8.48
C GLU A 555 14.55 8.25 7.21
N ALA A 556 14.00 7.10 6.78
CA ALA A 556 13.20 7.04 5.57
C ALA A 556 12.02 6.07 5.71
N GLU A 557 10.97 6.34 4.94
CA GLU A 557 9.76 5.54 4.86
C GLU A 557 9.56 5.02 3.43
N PRO A 558 9.09 3.79 3.24
CA PRO A 558 8.77 3.27 1.91
C PRO A 558 7.41 3.77 1.43
N HIS A 559 7.39 4.43 0.26
CA HIS A 559 6.16 4.87 -0.39
C HIS A 559 6.15 4.57 -1.89
N PRO A 560 5.02 4.15 -2.47
CA PRO A 560 4.85 3.96 -3.91
C PRO A 560 4.61 5.32 -4.59
N LEU A 561 5.67 6.05 -4.92
CA LEU A 561 5.59 7.45 -5.36
C LEU A 561 4.84 7.67 -6.68
N TRP A 562 4.58 6.61 -7.45
CA TRP A 562 3.72 6.72 -8.63
C TRP A 562 2.28 7.14 -8.27
N GLU A 563 1.83 6.85 -7.04
CA GLU A 563 0.51 7.21 -6.51
C GLU A 563 0.49 8.59 -5.83
N TYR A 564 1.64 9.18 -5.58
CA TYR A 564 1.80 10.41 -4.81
C TYR A 564 2.50 11.48 -5.64
N PRO A 565 1.75 12.28 -6.44
CA PRO A 565 2.34 13.29 -7.30
C PRO A 565 3.30 14.21 -6.55
N CYS A 566 4.49 14.36 -7.12
CA CYS A 566 5.49 15.24 -6.58
C CYS A 566 6.25 15.97 -7.69
N ARG A 567 6.85 17.08 -7.32
CA ARG A 567 7.68 17.91 -8.19
C ARG A 567 9.11 17.93 -7.68
N ALA A 568 10.06 17.66 -8.55
CA ALA A 568 11.47 17.78 -8.26
C ALA A 568 11.86 19.24 -8.02
N LEU A 569 12.61 19.49 -6.96
CA LEU A 569 13.17 20.80 -6.63
C LEU A 569 14.69 20.84 -6.86
N THR A 570 15.33 19.69 -7.06
CA THR A 570 16.74 19.54 -7.42
C THR A 570 16.85 18.62 -8.63
N LYS A 571 18.03 18.52 -9.20
CA LYS A 571 18.35 17.43 -10.12
C LYS A 571 18.58 16.13 -9.34
N PRO A 572 18.33 14.95 -9.95
CA PRO A 572 18.73 13.67 -9.37
C PRO A 572 20.24 13.64 -9.12
N ARG A 573 20.64 13.13 -7.96
CA ARG A 573 22.05 13.05 -7.56
C ARG A 573 22.41 11.64 -7.12
N PRO A 574 23.40 10.96 -7.76
CA PRO A 574 23.98 9.74 -7.22
C PRO A 574 24.77 10.06 -5.94
N VAL A 575 24.55 9.30 -4.89
CA VAL A 575 25.16 9.57 -3.57
C VAL A 575 26.00 8.42 -3.04
N LEU A 576 25.60 7.17 -3.27
CA LEU A 576 26.37 5.98 -2.90
C LEU A 576 26.38 4.99 -4.07
N THR A 577 27.53 4.41 -4.35
CA THR A 577 27.68 3.34 -5.34
C THR A 577 28.22 2.09 -4.66
N PHE A 578 27.62 0.95 -4.98
CA PHE A 578 27.93 -0.36 -4.43
C PHE A 578 28.44 -1.26 -5.56
N ASP A 579 29.71 -1.64 -5.50
CA ASP A 579 30.35 -2.49 -6.50
C ASP A 579 30.18 -3.97 -6.12
N PHE A 580 29.27 -4.65 -6.76
CA PHE A 580 29.00 -6.07 -6.51
C PHE A 580 30.06 -7.02 -7.07
N THR A 581 31.01 -6.51 -7.85
CA THR A 581 32.18 -7.31 -8.29
C THR A 581 33.12 -7.57 -7.12
N GLN A 582 33.06 -6.77 -6.07
CA GLN A 582 33.82 -6.89 -4.84
C GLN A 582 32.96 -7.45 -3.70
N CYS A 583 33.60 -7.95 -2.66
CA CYS A 583 32.91 -8.30 -1.42
C CYS A 583 32.43 -7.04 -0.66
N VAL A 584 31.46 -7.22 0.24
CA VAL A 584 31.04 -6.17 1.17
C VAL A 584 32.24 -5.69 1.97
N PRO A 585 32.49 -4.37 2.07
CA PRO A 585 33.60 -3.82 2.82
C PRO A 585 33.46 -4.04 4.32
N GLU A 586 34.57 -4.04 5.04
CA GLU A 586 34.55 -4.16 6.53
C GLU A 586 34.28 -2.81 7.20
N GLN A 587 34.56 -1.71 6.53
CA GLN A 587 34.43 -0.37 7.08
C GLN A 587 33.21 0.35 6.51
N PRO A 588 32.56 1.22 7.29
CA PRO A 588 31.50 2.07 6.80
C PRO A 588 31.87 2.89 5.57
N VAL A 589 30.93 3.09 4.66
CA VAL A 589 31.10 3.90 3.46
C VAL A 589 30.32 5.21 3.65
N ASN A 590 31.05 6.32 3.62
CA ASN A 590 30.48 7.66 3.81
C ASN A 590 30.38 8.39 2.48
N SER A 591 29.34 9.20 2.35
CA SER A 591 29.14 10.12 1.23
C SER A 591 28.49 11.40 1.75
N ASP A 592 29.08 12.53 1.43
CA ASP A 592 28.57 13.85 1.76
C ASP A 592 28.69 14.80 0.59
N GLY A 593 27.91 15.86 0.59
CA GLY A 593 27.94 16.85 -0.47
C GLY A 593 26.70 17.74 -0.49
N THR A 594 26.55 18.47 -1.58
CA THR A 594 25.44 19.38 -1.81
C THR A 594 24.84 19.23 -3.22
N VAL A 595 23.57 19.60 -3.35
CA VAL A 595 22.85 19.67 -4.62
C VAL A 595 22.06 20.98 -4.65
N ALA A 596 22.31 21.81 -5.66
CA ALA A 596 21.61 23.09 -5.80
C ALA A 596 20.10 22.92 -6.06
N PHE A 597 19.30 23.72 -5.39
CA PHE A 597 17.87 23.84 -5.69
C PHE A 597 17.69 24.60 -7.01
N THR A 598 17.01 23.96 -7.94
CA THR A 598 16.67 24.52 -9.26
C THR A 598 15.20 24.84 -9.42
N GLY A 599 14.37 24.35 -8.49
CA GLY A 599 12.94 24.58 -8.44
C GLY A 599 12.53 25.44 -7.22
N ARG A 600 11.70 26.45 -7.46
CA ARG A 600 11.06 27.21 -6.39
C ARG A 600 9.87 26.41 -5.84
N GLY A 601 9.74 26.31 -4.52
CA GLY A 601 8.60 25.64 -3.90
C GLY A 601 8.83 25.28 -2.44
N HIS A 602 7.99 24.37 -1.95
CA HIS A 602 8.01 23.87 -0.58
C HIS A 602 8.68 22.50 -0.54
N CYS A 603 9.91 22.44 -0.10
CA CYS A 603 10.61 21.15 0.06
C CYS A 603 10.06 20.41 1.29
N HIS A 604 9.33 19.33 1.03
CA HIS A 604 8.75 18.47 2.07
C HIS A 604 9.71 17.36 2.50
N GLY A 605 10.61 16.97 1.63
CA GLY A 605 11.53 15.87 1.90
C GLY A 605 12.44 15.51 0.73
N VAL A 606 13.05 14.36 0.87
CA VAL A 606 13.99 13.78 -0.12
C VAL A 606 13.47 12.39 -0.50
N ALA A 607 13.31 12.15 -1.80
CA ALA A 607 13.04 10.81 -2.33
C ALA A 607 14.36 10.10 -2.66
N LEU A 608 14.39 8.79 -2.36
CA LEU A 608 15.58 7.95 -2.54
C LEU A 608 15.19 6.68 -3.29
N TRP A 609 16.06 6.27 -4.23
CA TRP A 609 15.86 5.02 -4.97
C TRP A 609 17.18 4.42 -5.41
N MET A 610 17.11 3.13 -5.78
CA MET A 610 18.25 2.40 -6.33
C MET A 610 18.14 2.28 -7.85
N GLU A 611 19.28 2.38 -8.52
CA GLU A 611 19.45 1.97 -9.91
C GLU A 611 20.49 0.85 -9.99
N TYR A 612 20.21 -0.17 -10.80
CA TYR A 612 21.06 -1.34 -10.93
C TYR A 612 21.70 -1.37 -12.31
N GLN A 613 23.03 -1.38 -12.34
CA GLN A 613 23.79 -1.56 -13.56
C GLN A 613 23.95 -3.05 -13.85
N LEU A 614 23.21 -3.54 -14.84
CA LEU A 614 23.26 -4.94 -15.25
C LEU A 614 24.53 -5.21 -16.06
N THR A 615 24.79 -4.39 -17.06
CA THR A 615 26.00 -4.39 -17.90
C THR A 615 26.51 -2.96 -18.04
N GLU A 616 27.57 -2.75 -18.87
CA GLU A 616 28.06 -1.38 -19.13
C GLU A 616 27.00 -0.48 -19.77
N ASP A 617 26.13 -1.06 -20.59
CA ASP A 617 25.13 -0.31 -21.37
C ASP A 617 23.68 -0.44 -20.87
N ILE A 618 23.39 -1.34 -19.91
CA ILE A 618 22.05 -1.63 -19.45
C ILE A 618 21.90 -1.33 -17.97
N THR A 619 21.02 -0.38 -17.66
CA THR A 619 20.66 0.01 -16.28
C THR A 619 19.17 -0.15 -16.07
N VAL A 620 18.76 -0.63 -14.91
CA VAL A 620 17.36 -0.74 -14.49
C VAL A 620 17.13 0.16 -13.28
N SER A 621 16.18 1.09 -13.41
CA SER A 621 15.81 2.02 -12.33
C SER A 621 14.61 1.51 -11.53
N MET A 622 14.74 1.55 -10.19
CA MET A 622 13.66 1.29 -9.25
C MET A 622 12.93 2.58 -8.80
N GLY A 623 13.31 3.71 -9.36
CA GLY A 623 12.75 5.03 -9.06
C GLY A 623 12.19 5.70 -10.31
N LEU A 624 12.87 6.74 -10.77
CA LEU A 624 12.45 7.44 -11.98
C LEU A 624 12.55 6.55 -13.22
N THR A 625 11.46 6.51 -13.98
CA THR A 625 11.38 5.76 -15.25
C THR A 625 11.79 6.61 -16.44
N LYS A 626 11.72 7.93 -16.29
CA LYS A 626 12.09 8.93 -17.30
C LYS A 626 12.86 10.09 -16.67
N PRO A 627 13.65 10.83 -17.44
CA PRO A 627 14.25 12.07 -16.97
C PRO A 627 13.19 13.04 -16.43
N VAL A 628 13.55 13.79 -15.38
CA VAL A 628 12.68 14.82 -14.81
C VAL A 628 12.36 15.88 -15.89
N ARG A 629 11.08 16.23 -16.03
CA ARG A 629 10.64 17.24 -16.99
C ARG A 629 11.05 18.66 -16.56
N GLU A 630 11.01 19.62 -17.46
CA GLU A 630 11.41 21.00 -17.17
C GLU A 630 10.63 21.62 -16.00
N GLU A 631 9.33 21.34 -15.89
CA GLU A 631 8.49 21.78 -14.79
C GLU A 631 8.69 20.99 -13.46
N GLY A 632 9.62 20.04 -13.45
CA GLY A 632 9.94 19.19 -12.28
C GLY A 632 9.07 17.94 -12.13
N ALA A 633 8.17 17.65 -13.07
CA ALA A 633 7.31 16.47 -12.99
C ALA A 633 8.14 15.18 -13.03
N CYS A 634 7.85 14.29 -12.08
CA CYS A 634 8.50 13.00 -11.91
C CYS A 634 7.58 11.88 -12.35
N GLU A 635 8.13 10.88 -13.03
CA GLU A 635 7.44 9.64 -13.36
C GLU A 635 8.16 8.47 -12.66
N TRP A 636 7.45 7.81 -11.76
CA TRP A 636 8.01 6.79 -10.88
C TRP A 636 7.65 5.37 -11.32
N ASN A 637 8.56 4.44 -11.03
CA ASN A 637 8.33 3.01 -11.25
C ASN A 637 7.10 2.53 -10.46
N PRO A 638 6.05 2.01 -11.11
CA PRO A 638 4.81 1.63 -10.43
C PRO A 638 4.90 0.30 -9.67
N HIS A 639 5.99 -0.44 -9.81
CA HIS A 639 6.16 -1.76 -9.22
C HIS A 639 7.03 -1.77 -7.95
N ARG A 640 7.63 -0.64 -7.61
CA ARG A 640 8.54 -0.51 -6.46
C ARG A 640 8.17 0.68 -5.59
N LYS A 641 8.40 0.54 -4.31
CA LYS A 641 8.36 1.66 -3.36
C LYS A 641 9.72 2.35 -3.36
N GLN A 642 9.70 3.67 -3.21
CA GLN A 642 10.88 4.48 -3.01
C GLN A 642 11.01 4.84 -1.53
N GLY A 643 12.20 5.21 -1.08
CA GLY A 643 12.40 5.77 0.25
C GLY A 643 12.02 7.26 0.25
N VAL A 644 11.37 7.71 1.31
CA VAL A 644 11.05 9.13 1.53
C VAL A 644 11.56 9.56 2.89
N PHE A 645 12.47 10.52 2.89
CA PHE A 645 12.88 11.23 4.08
C PHE A 645 12.05 12.50 4.20
N PHE A 646 11.23 12.63 5.25
CA PHE A 646 10.44 13.82 5.51
C PHE A 646 11.20 14.82 6.37
N PHE A 647 11.23 16.10 5.97
CA PHE A 647 11.66 17.15 6.87
C PHE A 647 10.62 17.36 7.97
N ARG A 648 11.08 17.63 9.19
CA ARG A 648 10.17 17.94 10.33
C ARG A 648 9.34 19.21 10.11
N SER A 649 9.87 20.13 9.33
CA SER A 649 9.19 21.36 8.90
C SER A 649 9.49 21.62 7.44
N VAL A 650 8.48 22.08 6.72
CA VAL A 650 8.59 22.47 5.31
C VAL A 650 9.67 23.54 5.15
N ARG A 651 10.51 23.40 4.12
CA ARG A 651 11.55 24.36 3.76
C ARG A 651 11.15 25.06 2.48
N GLU A 652 10.99 26.39 2.52
CA GLU A 652 10.78 27.17 1.31
C GLU A 652 12.10 27.30 0.53
N THR A 653 12.04 27.13 -0.78
CA THR A 653 13.18 27.26 -1.67
C THR A 653 12.89 28.29 -2.77
N SER A 654 13.86 29.13 -3.06
CA SER A 654 13.77 30.17 -4.10
C SER A 654 13.97 29.62 -5.52
N GLY A 655 14.70 28.52 -5.64
CA GLY A 655 15.04 27.89 -6.91
C GLY A 655 16.02 28.68 -7.78
N ASP A 656 16.69 29.67 -7.20
CA ASP A 656 17.66 30.53 -7.91
C ASP A 656 19.10 30.02 -7.84
N GLY A 657 19.28 28.82 -7.28
CA GLY A 657 20.59 28.14 -7.15
C GLY A 657 21.47 28.66 -6.01
N ARG A 658 20.91 29.48 -5.10
CA ARG A 658 21.64 29.95 -3.93
C ARG A 658 21.54 29.00 -2.74
N GLU A 659 20.44 28.25 -2.68
CA GLU A 659 20.18 27.27 -1.64
C GLU A 659 20.62 25.89 -2.11
N ASP A 660 21.20 25.14 -1.21
CA ASP A 660 21.64 23.78 -1.48
C ASP A 660 20.96 22.77 -0.54
N LEU A 661 20.61 21.62 -1.08
CA LEU A 661 20.35 20.42 -0.29
C LEU A 661 21.70 19.84 0.12
N SER A 662 22.04 19.93 1.40
CA SER A 662 23.20 19.25 1.96
C SER A 662 22.81 17.85 2.39
N TYR A 663 23.65 16.86 2.06
CA TYR A 663 23.43 15.47 2.45
C TYR A 663 24.68 14.88 3.11
N ASN A 664 24.43 13.98 4.05
CA ASN A 664 25.44 13.12 4.65
C ASN A 664 24.83 11.73 4.84
N LEU A 665 25.41 10.73 4.18
CA LEU A 665 24.96 9.34 4.24
C LEU A 665 26.12 8.44 4.65
N THR A 666 25.79 7.43 5.48
CA THR A 666 26.75 6.41 5.90
C THR A 666 26.11 5.04 5.75
N PHE A 667 26.66 4.22 4.86
CA PHE A 667 26.33 2.81 4.77
C PHE A 667 27.15 2.04 5.82
N ASP A 668 26.46 1.33 6.72
CA ASP A 668 27.07 0.46 7.72
C ASP A 668 27.02 -0.99 7.21
N PRO A 669 28.18 -1.60 6.85
CA PRO A 669 28.21 -2.96 6.33
C PRO A 669 27.84 -4.03 7.38
N HIS A 670 27.90 -3.72 8.67
CA HIS A 670 27.53 -4.66 9.72
C HIS A 670 26.00 -4.83 9.89
N THR A 671 25.27 -3.76 9.66
CA THR A 671 23.80 -3.75 9.74
C THR A 671 23.12 -3.79 8.38
N GLY A 672 23.82 -3.41 7.30
CA GLY A 672 23.26 -3.25 5.97
C GLY A 672 22.36 -2.01 5.81
N ASP A 673 22.32 -1.14 6.83
CA ASP A 673 21.51 0.07 6.84
C ASP A 673 22.29 1.31 6.42
N ILE A 674 21.56 2.33 6.01
CA ILE A 674 22.08 3.64 5.63
C ILE A 674 21.56 4.67 6.63
N LYS A 675 22.50 5.26 7.37
CA LYS A 675 22.21 6.46 8.17
C LYS A 675 22.26 7.66 7.26
N MET A 676 21.31 8.57 7.40
CA MET A 676 21.20 9.74 6.54
C MET A 676 20.81 10.98 7.31
N ASN A 677 21.34 12.10 6.85
CA ASN A 677 20.98 13.42 7.32
C ASN A 677 20.91 14.37 6.13
N PHE A 678 19.81 15.10 6.06
CA PHE A 678 19.58 16.12 5.03
C PHE A 678 19.25 17.45 5.68
N SER A 679 19.77 18.52 5.11
CA SER A 679 19.44 19.88 5.50
C SER A 679 19.44 20.80 4.29
N VAL A 680 18.63 21.86 4.38
CA VAL A 680 18.68 22.95 3.42
C VAL A 680 19.61 24.00 3.98
N THR A 681 20.68 24.29 3.25
CA THR A 681 21.65 25.32 3.64
C THR A 681 21.19 26.65 3.05
N GLU A 682 21.09 27.67 3.91
CA GLU A 682 20.89 29.04 3.46
C GLU A 682 22.21 29.61 2.90
N PRO A 683 22.16 30.57 1.96
CA PRO A 683 23.32 31.14 1.29
C PRO A 683 24.27 31.86 2.23
#